data_43714d1b7a38d54b649fb824306aed4d
#
_entry.id   43714d1b7a38d54b649fb824306aed4d
#
_cell.length_a   1.000
_cell.length_b   1.000
_cell.length_c   1.000
_cell.angle_alpha   90.00
_cell.angle_beta   90.00
_cell.angle_gamma   90.00
#
_symmetry.space_group_name_H-M   'P 1'
#
loop_
_entity.id
_entity.type
_entity.pdbx_description
1 polymer ?
#
loop_
_entity_poly.entity_id
_entity_poly.type
_entity_poly.pdbx_seq_one_letter_code
_entity_poly.pdbx_strand_id
1 'polypeptide(L)'
;MSRWSSLRWARMGYAAATGAGLGSLFFWAGYWFTFVRGNLQGPDFYSFYSGARLYVLKGGSAVYDLALQRQFELQVIPNSPDRFIVLPYFHPPYYTLLIAPLAFLDYRSAYYAMAAVNVILVAVLVVLLARNSERVHGRSALVAAALIGGFFPLFVTVLQGQSDLIVLVPLAAAYTAWARGRPGWAGIFSGLALAKPQLLLLVPVLFIARRSWRALAGFMAVIAGLGVVSVAGFGFGPVIGYLNAVGRWAIGGSLPTNGQIVYTDTAVYSLRNVLEAVPGGGKGVALAILVILLAFVALSLSWRPDKPRLDFALAIAASLVLSPHQNIHDLALLVIPGFALADLALAGKLRWPRVAALVLVFAYAAINLTLALDLWSAAVGAIAIAVYLTVERMAVRPDPIPLGELRWSGPRPQRVIVLPAYRAAKTLMEVVGDIPAGQADRILLVDDASADATVSVATALRLDVIRHQRNLGYGGNQKTCYRHALAMGADVVVMLHPDGQYDPAIIPNLCRVIEAGEADIVLGSRWLGLDPAKAGMPWWKRLGNRFLTAAENRVLGLNLSEYHTGYRAYSRRFLEAIPFLENSNDFVFDTQVLIQAATFGFKIGEVPAIGKYHADASSVSFRTSTVYGLETLAALARYVVHRAGFPSPWLTPASAADKQALSIGQVAHHSNVP
;
A
#
# COMPACT_ATOMS: atom_id res chain seq x y z
N MET A 1 -31.37 12.13 -6.94
CA MET A 1 -30.97 12.32 -8.35
C MET A 1 -31.59 11.20 -9.17
N SER A 2 -32.43 11.51 -10.18
CA SER A 2 -33.19 10.51 -10.93
C SER A 2 -32.29 9.61 -11.76
N ARG A 3 -32.70 8.35 -12.00
CA ARG A 3 -32.02 7.37 -12.91
C ARG A 3 -31.67 7.98 -14.29
N TRP A 4 -32.42 8.97 -14.75
CA TRP A 4 -32.23 9.66 -16.03
C TRP A 4 -31.01 10.59 -16.04
N SER A 5 -30.67 11.25 -14.92
CA SER A 5 -29.48 12.09 -14.83
C SER A 5 -28.19 11.27 -14.83
N SER A 6 -28.18 10.11 -14.16
CA SER A 6 -27.02 9.24 -14.11
C SER A 6 -26.69 8.60 -15.48
N LEU A 7 -27.72 8.26 -16.28
CA LEU A 7 -27.55 7.74 -17.64
C LEU A 7 -27.02 8.80 -18.63
N ARG A 8 -27.44 10.07 -18.49
CA ARG A 8 -26.91 11.17 -19.30
C ARG A 8 -25.43 11.42 -19.01
N TRP A 9 -25.05 11.49 -17.72
CA TRP A 9 -23.65 11.68 -17.35
C TRP A 9 -22.74 10.51 -17.80
N ALA A 10 -23.22 9.29 -17.70
CA ALA A 10 -22.48 8.14 -18.21
C ALA A 10 -22.27 8.21 -19.74
N ARG A 11 -23.32 8.56 -20.51
CA ARG A 11 -23.20 8.73 -21.98
C ARG A 11 -22.25 9.87 -22.37
N MET A 12 -22.31 10.99 -21.64
CA MET A 12 -21.38 12.11 -21.85
C MET A 12 -19.93 11.71 -21.53
N GLY A 13 -19.71 10.96 -20.44
CA GLY A 13 -18.40 10.44 -20.09
C GLY A 13 -17.81 9.49 -21.16
N TYR A 14 -18.64 8.59 -21.69
CA TYR A 14 -18.23 7.73 -22.81
C TYR A 14 -17.91 8.51 -24.07
N ALA A 15 -18.73 9.49 -24.43
CA ALA A 15 -18.49 10.33 -25.61
C ALA A 15 -17.20 11.15 -25.46
N ALA A 16 -17.00 11.76 -24.29
CA ALA A 16 -15.79 12.53 -24.00
C ALA A 16 -14.52 11.65 -24.02
N ALA A 17 -14.55 10.47 -23.40
CA ALA A 17 -13.43 9.54 -23.41
C ALA A 17 -13.11 9.02 -24.82
N THR A 18 -14.14 8.70 -25.61
CA THR A 18 -13.97 8.29 -27.02
C THR A 18 -13.39 9.43 -27.83
N GLY A 19 -13.95 10.66 -27.68
CA GLY A 19 -13.45 11.84 -28.38
C GLY A 19 -12.00 12.16 -28.05
N ALA A 20 -11.63 12.09 -26.77
CA ALA A 20 -10.25 12.29 -26.33
C ALA A 20 -9.31 11.22 -26.92
N GLY A 21 -9.68 9.94 -26.86
CA GLY A 21 -8.86 8.84 -27.40
C GLY A 21 -8.70 8.93 -28.91
N LEU A 22 -9.78 9.12 -29.66
CA LEU A 22 -9.73 9.25 -31.11
C LEU A 22 -9.02 10.54 -31.55
N GLY A 23 -9.29 11.67 -30.86
CA GLY A 23 -8.61 12.94 -31.16
C GLY A 23 -7.10 12.82 -30.98
N SER A 24 -6.64 12.22 -29.88
CA SER A 24 -5.23 11.93 -29.66
C SER A 24 -4.67 10.99 -30.72
N LEU A 25 -5.37 9.91 -31.06
CA LEU A 25 -4.94 8.96 -32.07
C LEU A 25 -4.75 9.62 -33.44
N PHE A 26 -5.72 10.44 -33.89
CA PHE A 26 -5.62 11.17 -35.16
C PHE A 26 -4.49 12.21 -35.16
N PHE A 27 -4.34 12.93 -34.03
CA PHE A 27 -3.25 13.89 -33.86
C PHE A 27 -1.88 13.20 -33.98
N TRP A 28 -1.68 12.10 -33.28
CA TRP A 28 -0.42 11.36 -33.29
C TRP A 28 -0.16 10.67 -34.65
N ALA A 29 -1.20 10.13 -35.26
CA ALA A 29 -1.06 9.56 -36.61
C ALA A 29 -0.65 10.61 -37.64
N GLY A 30 -1.25 11.82 -37.59
CA GLY A 30 -0.86 12.93 -38.41
C GLY A 30 0.57 13.41 -38.18
N TYR A 31 0.97 13.49 -36.89
CA TYR A 31 2.34 13.81 -36.51
C TYR A 31 3.34 12.77 -37.01
N TRP A 32 3.05 11.46 -36.83
CA TRP A 32 3.90 10.38 -37.34
C TRP A 32 4.09 10.47 -38.85
N PHE A 33 3.02 10.71 -39.57
CA PHE A 33 3.06 10.81 -41.04
C PHE A 33 3.90 11.99 -41.53
N THR A 34 3.80 13.16 -40.87
CA THR A 34 4.63 14.33 -41.17
C THR A 34 6.10 14.11 -40.78
N PHE A 35 6.34 13.51 -39.63
CA PHE A 35 7.68 13.22 -39.14
C PHE A 35 8.41 12.23 -40.05
N VAL A 36 7.76 11.15 -40.45
CA VAL A 36 8.35 10.11 -41.31
C VAL A 36 8.60 10.60 -42.71
N ARG A 37 7.74 11.50 -43.26
CA ARG A 37 7.98 12.15 -44.56
C ARG A 37 9.15 13.11 -44.55
N GLY A 38 9.32 13.85 -43.44
CA GLY A 38 10.33 14.92 -43.35
C GLY A 38 11.71 14.42 -42.94
N ASN A 39 11.80 13.50 -42.02
CA ASN A 39 13.07 13.16 -41.38
C ASN A 39 13.02 11.83 -40.60
N LEU A 40 13.49 10.76 -41.22
CA LEU A 40 13.79 9.50 -40.50
C LEU A 40 15.07 9.57 -39.65
N GLN A 41 15.64 10.75 -39.46
CA GLN A 41 16.93 10.96 -38.79
C GLN A 41 16.80 11.17 -37.28
N GLY A 42 16.02 10.50 -36.53
CA GLY A 42 15.96 10.74 -35.12
C GLY A 42 15.28 9.72 -34.22
N PRO A 43 14.68 8.64 -34.70
CA PRO A 43 14.14 7.64 -33.81
C PRO A 43 15.27 6.81 -33.22
N ASP A 44 15.13 6.44 -31.93
CA ASP A 44 16.07 5.57 -31.21
C ASP A 44 16.28 4.21 -31.89
N PHE A 45 15.47 3.90 -32.90
CA PHE A 45 15.55 2.68 -33.70
C PHE A 45 16.92 2.48 -34.36
N TYR A 46 17.66 3.55 -34.65
CA TYR A 46 19.00 3.38 -35.24
C TYR A 46 19.97 2.66 -34.31
N SER A 47 19.84 2.84 -32.96
CA SER A 47 20.62 2.11 -32.00
C SER A 47 20.28 0.60 -32.04
N PHE A 48 18.99 0.23 -32.13
CA PHE A 48 18.56 -1.15 -32.28
C PHE A 48 19.05 -1.78 -33.60
N TYR A 49 18.87 -1.05 -34.67
CA TYR A 49 19.31 -1.49 -35.98
C TYR A 49 20.82 -1.65 -36.06
N SER A 50 21.57 -0.70 -35.48
CA SER A 50 23.04 -0.76 -35.44
C SER A 50 23.53 -1.98 -34.63
N GLY A 51 22.93 -2.24 -33.48
CA GLY A 51 23.21 -3.43 -32.65
C GLY A 51 22.97 -4.74 -33.41
N ALA A 52 21.80 -4.85 -34.07
CA ALA A 52 21.46 -6.01 -34.90
C ALA A 52 22.41 -6.19 -36.09
N ARG A 53 22.75 -5.10 -36.76
CA ARG A 53 23.65 -5.12 -37.94
C ARG A 53 25.08 -5.46 -37.55
N LEU A 54 25.60 -4.92 -36.45
CA LEU A 54 26.90 -5.28 -35.88
C LEU A 54 26.98 -6.76 -35.55
N TYR A 55 25.91 -7.30 -34.93
CA TYR A 55 25.83 -8.72 -34.66
C TYR A 55 25.99 -9.58 -35.91
N VAL A 56 25.21 -9.26 -36.97
CA VAL A 56 25.23 -10.04 -38.22
C VAL A 56 26.57 -9.90 -38.96
N LEU A 57 27.20 -8.72 -38.95
CA LEU A 57 28.41 -8.44 -39.71
C LEU A 57 29.70 -8.81 -38.98
N LYS A 58 29.75 -8.68 -37.65
CA LYS A 58 30.99 -8.79 -36.88
C LYS A 58 30.87 -9.74 -35.65
N GLY A 59 29.68 -10.30 -35.39
CA GLY A 59 29.41 -11.21 -34.28
C GLY A 59 29.15 -10.55 -32.96
N GLY A 60 28.87 -11.35 -31.92
CA GLY A 60 28.36 -10.90 -30.63
C GLY A 60 29.30 -9.97 -29.84
N SER A 61 30.63 -10.13 -29.99
CA SER A 61 31.61 -9.29 -29.30
C SER A 61 31.59 -7.83 -29.75
N ALA A 62 31.21 -7.58 -31.01
CA ALA A 62 31.18 -6.24 -31.59
C ALA A 62 29.95 -5.42 -31.13
N VAL A 63 28.88 -6.09 -30.68
CA VAL A 63 27.59 -5.44 -30.37
C VAL A 63 27.70 -4.41 -29.24
N TYR A 64 28.54 -4.70 -28.23
CA TYR A 64 28.72 -3.84 -27.05
C TYR A 64 30.00 -2.99 -27.10
N ASP A 65 30.69 -2.95 -28.24
CA ASP A 65 31.79 -2.05 -28.51
C ASP A 65 31.26 -0.67 -28.90
N LEU A 66 31.35 0.30 -27.99
CA LEU A 66 30.82 1.66 -28.20
C LEU A 66 31.49 2.41 -29.35
N ALA A 67 32.78 2.12 -29.65
CA ALA A 67 33.49 2.75 -30.77
C ALA A 67 32.94 2.24 -32.09
N LEU A 68 32.71 0.92 -32.21
CA LEU A 68 32.09 0.31 -33.36
C LEU A 68 30.63 0.74 -33.55
N GLN A 69 29.85 0.81 -32.46
CA GLN A 69 28.48 1.35 -32.51
C GLN A 69 28.49 2.75 -33.12
N ARG A 70 29.31 3.64 -32.58
CA ARG A 70 29.43 5.03 -33.08
C ARG A 70 29.81 5.07 -34.54
N GLN A 71 30.85 4.34 -34.90
CA GLN A 71 31.32 4.30 -36.31
C GLN A 71 30.18 3.88 -37.26
N PHE A 72 29.41 2.89 -36.85
CA PHE A 72 28.31 2.37 -37.66
C PHE A 72 27.10 3.31 -37.69
N GLU A 73 26.72 3.92 -36.56
CA GLU A 73 25.65 4.91 -36.49
C GLU A 73 25.91 6.12 -37.37
N LEU A 74 27.14 6.63 -37.42
CA LEU A 74 27.53 7.72 -38.31
C LEU A 74 27.49 7.34 -39.80
N GLN A 75 27.65 6.05 -40.14
CA GLN A 75 27.49 5.56 -41.51
C GLN A 75 26.01 5.48 -41.91
N VAL A 76 25.12 5.10 -40.98
CA VAL A 76 23.68 4.97 -41.23
C VAL A 76 23.01 6.34 -41.34
N ILE A 77 23.47 7.33 -40.56
CA ILE A 77 22.92 8.69 -40.51
C ILE A 77 24.05 9.74 -40.67
N PRO A 78 24.59 9.92 -41.88
CA PRO A 78 25.76 10.76 -42.12
C PRO A 78 25.53 12.26 -41.87
N ASN A 79 24.24 12.71 -41.85
CA ASN A 79 23.83 14.11 -41.71
C ASN A 79 23.13 14.41 -40.37
N SER A 80 23.33 13.59 -39.34
CA SER A 80 22.78 13.88 -38.04
C SER A 80 23.31 15.23 -37.53
N PRO A 81 22.44 16.18 -37.12
CA PRO A 81 22.87 17.43 -36.52
C PRO A 81 23.65 17.21 -35.22
N ASP A 82 23.42 16.09 -34.57
CA ASP A 82 24.04 15.71 -33.31
C ASP A 82 25.19 14.71 -33.50
N ARG A 83 26.20 15.09 -34.32
CA ARG A 83 27.40 14.27 -34.58
C ARG A 83 28.16 13.80 -33.31
N PHE A 84 27.78 14.32 -32.13
CA PHE A 84 28.44 14.05 -30.85
C PHE A 84 27.64 13.11 -29.94
N ILE A 85 26.39 12.77 -30.28
CA ILE A 85 25.52 11.92 -29.45
C ILE A 85 25.44 10.55 -30.15
N VAL A 86 25.95 9.54 -29.44
CA VAL A 86 25.72 8.13 -29.77
C VAL A 86 24.68 7.61 -28.76
N LEU A 87 23.62 6.99 -29.27
CA LEU A 87 22.67 6.27 -28.43
C LEU A 87 23.18 4.83 -28.24
N PRO A 88 23.82 4.52 -27.12
CA PRO A 88 24.43 3.22 -26.94
C PRO A 88 23.36 2.12 -26.90
N TYR A 89 23.64 1.03 -27.64
CA TYR A 89 22.83 -0.17 -27.58
C TYR A 89 23.11 -0.97 -26.31
N PHE A 90 22.13 -1.03 -25.40
CA PHE A 90 22.25 -1.73 -24.11
C PHE A 90 21.14 -2.74 -23.85
N HIS A 91 20.61 -3.35 -24.89
CA HIS A 91 19.66 -4.44 -24.72
C HIS A 91 20.35 -5.78 -24.46
N PRO A 92 19.66 -6.72 -23.79
CA PRO A 92 20.22 -8.05 -23.55
C PRO A 92 20.57 -8.79 -24.85
N PRO A 93 21.58 -9.70 -24.85
CA PRO A 93 22.00 -10.42 -26.06
C PRO A 93 20.86 -11.16 -26.78
N TYR A 94 19.97 -11.84 -26.05
CA TYR A 94 18.80 -12.51 -26.64
C TYR A 94 17.86 -11.55 -27.38
N TYR A 95 17.77 -10.28 -26.94
CA TYR A 95 16.98 -9.27 -27.64
C TYR A 95 17.61 -8.92 -29.00
N THR A 96 18.94 -8.82 -29.07
CA THR A 96 19.64 -8.63 -30.35
C THR A 96 19.33 -9.76 -31.31
N LEU A 97 19.31 -11.02 -30.83
CA LEU A 97 18.93 -12.17 -31.67
C LEU A 97 17.49 -12.06 -32.20
N LEU A 98 16.57 -11.57 -31.36
CA LEU A 98 15.17 -11.38 -31.73
C LEU A 98 15.01 -10.39 -32.89
N ILE A 99 15.79 -9.28 -32.88
CA ILE A 99 15.71 -8.23 -33.88
C ILE A 99 16.73 -8.41 -35.06
N ALA A 100 17.62 -9.38 -34.95
CA ALA A 100 18.63 -9.67 -36.00
C ALA A 100 18.07 -9.83 -37.43
N PRO A 101 16.85 -10.38 -37.64
CA PRO A 101 16.27 -10.43 -38.99
C PRO A 101 16.09 -9.05 -39.66
N LEU A 102 15.91 -7.99 -38.85
CA LEU A 102 15.80 -6.62 -39.38
C LEU A 102 17.12 -6.12 -40.01
N ALA A 103 18.24 -6.70 -39.58
CA ALA A 103 19.55 -6.35 -40.11
C ALA A 103 19.78 -6.73 -41.59
N PHE A 104 18.94 -7.61 -42.13
CA PHE A 104 19.00 -7.96 -43.57
C PHE A 104 18.25 -6.97 -44.46
N LEU A 105 17.50 -6.04 -43.89
CA LEU A 105 16.82 -4.96 -44.59
C LEU A 105 17.69 -3.69 -44.54
N ASP A 106 17.43 -2.75 -45.48
CA ASP A 106 17.93 -1.39 -45.32
C ASP A 106 17.26 -0.71 -44.11
N TYR A 107 17.90 0.34 -43.60
CA TYR A 107 17.43 1.03 -42.40
C TYR A 107 15.95 1.46 -42.48
N ARG A 108 15.53 2.02 -43.59
CA ARG A 108 14.16 2.53 -43.78
C ARG A 108 13.14 1.39 -43.79
N SER A 109 13.42 0.32 -44.52
CA SER A 109 12.57 -0.88 -44.56
C SER A 109 12.52 -1.59 -43.18
N ALA A 110 13.64 -1.68 -42.44
CA ALA A 110 13.72 -2.22 -41.10
C ALA A 110 12.87 -1.39 -40.11
N TYR A 111 12.92 -0.05 -40.21
CA TYR A 111 12.10 0.84 -39.39
C TYR A 111 10.61 0.62 -39.63
N TYR A 112 10.16 0.58 -40.90
CA TYR A 112 8.76 0.32 -41.20
C TYR A 112 8.31 -1.08 -40.75
N ALA A 113 9.16 -2.09 -40.87
CA ALA A 113 8.87 -3.42 -40.39
C ALA A 113 8.68 -3.41 -38.86
N MET A 114 9.56 -2.73 -38.10
CA MET A 114 9.43 -2.59 -36.65
C MET A 114 8.18 -1.78 -36.27
N ALA A 115 7.86 -0.70 -36.96
CA ALA A 115 6.64 0.07 -36.74
C ALA A 115 5.39 -0.78 -37.00
N ALA A 116 5.36 -1.59 -38.06
CA ALA A 116 4.27 -2.51 -38.32
C ALA A 116 4.12 -3.57 -37.20
N VAL A 117 5.22 -4.15 -36.75
CA VAL A 117 5.22 -5.08 -35.61
C VAL A 117 4.63 -4.40 -34.35
N ASN A 118 5.06 -3.19 -34.04
CA ASN A 118 4.54 -2.44 -32.90
C ASN A 118 3.03 -2.17 -33.03
N VAL A 119 2.53 -1.78 -34.20
CA VAL A 119 1.08 -1.59 -34.43
C VAL A 119 0.30 -2.90 -34.23
N ILE A 120 0.82 -4.02 -34.71
CA ILE A 120 0.22 -5.34 -34.50
C ILE A 120 0.20 -5.67 -33.00
N LEU A 121 1.29 -5.40 -32.28
CA LEU A 121 1.36 -5.64 -30.83
C LEU A 121 0.40 -4.76 -30.05
N VAL A 122 0.13 -3.51 -30.46
CA VAL A 122 -0.96 -2.69 -29.87
C VAL A 122 -2.31 -3.37 -30.06
N ALA A 123 -2.62 -3.88 -31.23
CA ALA A 123 -3.87 -4.59 -31.48
C ALA A 123 -3.99 -5.86 -30.61
N VAL A 124 -2.90 -6.64 -30.50
CA VAL A 124 -2.83 -7.82 -29.63
C VAL A 124 -3.05 -7.45 -28.16
N LEU A 125 -2.42 -6.36 -27.70
CA LEU A 125 -2.59 -5.84 -26.34
C LEU A 125 -4.05 -5.51 -26.04
N VAL A 126 -4.71 -4.75 -26.92
CA VAL A 126 -6.12 -4.37 -26.78
C VAL A 126 -7.01 -5.61 -26.70
N VAL A 127 -6.81 -6.58 -27.60
CA VAL A 127 -7.58 -7.84 -27.62
C VAL A 127 -7.34 -8.64 -26.34
N LEU A 128 -6.09 -8.75 -25.89
CA LEU A 128 -5.72 -9.46 -24.66
C LEU A 128 -6.41 -8.85 -23.42
N LEU A 129 -6.34 -7.54 -23.25
CA LEU A 129 -6.95 -6.85 -22.13
C LEU A 129 -8.47 -6.92 -22.18
N ALA A 130 -9.10 -6.68 -23.35
CA ALA A 130 -10.54 -6.71 -23.50
C ALA A 130 -11.13 -8.12 -23.24
N ARG A 131 -10.49 -9.19 -23.76
CA ARG A 131 -10.94 -10.58 -23.51
C ARG A 131 -10.87 -11.02 -22.05
N ASN A 132 -10.10 -10.31 -21.24
CA ASN A 132 -9.85 -10.64 -19.85
C ASN A 132 -10.49 -9.66 -18.86
N SER A 133 -11.22 -8.68 -19.37
CA SER A 133 -11.99 -7.73 -18.60
C SER A 133 -13.30 -8.32 -18.07
N GLU A 134 -13.76 -7.82 -16.94
CA GLU A 134 -15.08 -8.15 -16.38
C GLU A 134 -16.19 -7.28 -16.97
N ARG A 135 -15.87 -6.04 -17.36
CA ARG A 135 -16.86 -5.02 -17.77
C ARG A 135 -16.53 -4.29 -19.06
N VAL A 136 -15.29 -4.39 -19.55
CA VAL A 136 -14.87 -3.72 -20.78
C VAL A 136 -15.18 -4.62 -21.98
N HIS A 137 -16.44 -4.57 -22.47
CA HIS A 137 -16.93 -5.33 -23.60
C HIS A 137 -17.72 -4.44 -24.57
N GLY A 138 -17.86 -4.81 -25.82
CA GLY A 138 -18.62 -4.07 -26.82
C GLY A 138 -18.15 -2.62 -26.95
N ARG A 139 -19.04 -1.65 -26.74
CA ARG A 139 -18.72 -0.21 -26.88
C ARG A 139 -17.63 0.26 -25.92
N SER A 140 -17.57 -0.26 -24.69
CA SER A 140 -16.52 0.11 -23.74
C SER A 140 -15.14 -0.42 -24.16
N ALA A 141 -15.08 -1.54 -24.87
CA ALA A 141 -13.83 -2.04 -25.46
C ALA A 141 -13.32 -1.12 -26.59
N LEU A 142 -14.21 -0.55 -27.39
CA LEU A 142 -13.84 0.43 -28.41
C LEU A 142 -13.29 1.73 -27.79
N VAL A 143 -13.91 2.19 -26.69
CA VAL A 143 -13.39 3.35 -25.93
C VAL A 143 -12.02 3.05 -25.36
N ALA A 144 -11.83 1.87 -24.74
CA ALA A 144 -10.53 1.47 -24.22
C ALA A 144 -9.47 1.37 -25.34
N ALA A 145 -9.85 0.81 -26.50
CA ALA A 145 -8.97 0.74 -27.67
C ALA A 145 -8.56 2.15 -28.15
N ALA A 146 -9.50 3.09 -28.22
CA ALA A 146 -9.24 4.47 -28.62
C ALA A 146 -8.30 5.18 -27.63
N LEU A 147 -8.54 5.01 -26.32
CA LEU A 147 -7.70 5.59 -25.27
C LEU A 147 -6.29 4.98 -25.27
N ILE A 148 -6.18 3.66 -25.43
CA ILE A 148 -4.89 2.97 -25.54
C ILE A 148 -4.16 3.44 -26.80
N GLY A 149 -4.82 3.45 -27.97
CA GLY A 149 -4.20 3.89 -29.22
C GLY A 149 -3.81 5.37 -29.23
N GLY A 150 -4.57 6.22 -28.52
CA GLY A 150 -4.27 7.65 -28.36
C GLY A 150 -3.32 7.97 -27.19
N PHE A 151 -2.76 6.97 -26.52
CA PHE A 151 -1.88 7.17 -25.37
C PHE A 151 -0.46 7.53 -25.83
N PHE A 152 -0.01 8.74 -25.48
CA PHE A 152 1.23 9.31 -25.95
C PHE A 152 2.48 8.41 -25.83
N PRO A 153 2.74 7.72 -24.71
CA PRO A 153 3.88 6.81 -24.59
C PRO A 153 3.86 5.67 -25.61
N LEU A 154 2.68 5.12 -25.94
CA LEU A 154 2.57 4.11 -27.00
C LEU A 154 2.86 4.68 -28.38
N PHE A 155 2.38 5.90 -28.64
CA PHE A 155 2.72 6.59 -29.90
C PHE A 155 4.24 6.79 -29.99
N VAL A 156 4.90 7.25 -28.93
CA VAL A 156 6.37 7.42 -28.91
C VAL A 156 7.08 6.08 -29.12
N THR A 157 6.57 4.99 -28.53
CA THR A 157 7.10 3.63 -28.76
C THR A 157 7.08 3.27 -30.25
N VAL A 158 5.96 3.53 -30.96
CA VAL A 158 5.84 3.26 -32.40
C VAL A 158 6.73 4.20 -33.23
N LEU A 159 6.72 5.51 -32.90
CA LEU A 159 7.48 6.53 -33.59
C LEU A 159 8.99 6.27 -33.49
N GLN A 160 9.49 5.92 -32.31
CA GLN A 160 10.91 5.68 -32.10
C GLN A 160 11.34 4.24 -32.41
N GLY A 161 10.40 3.34 -32.77
CA GLY A 161 10.69 1.94 -33.01
C GLY A 161 11.17 1.19 -31.78
N GLN A 162 10.68 1.58 -30.60
CA GLN A 162 11.10 1.07 -29.31
C GLN A 162 10.58 -0.34 -28.99
N SER A 163 11.20 -0.98 -28.02
CA SER A 163 10.91 -2.37 -27.58
C SER A 163 9.80 -2.51 -26.55
N ASP A 164 9.16 -1.40 -26.12
CA ASP A 164 8.21 -1.42 -25.00
C ASP A 164 7.01 -2.32 -25.22
N LEU A 165 6.52 -2.44 -26.44
CA LEU A 165 5.42 -3.34 -26.78
C LEU A 165 5.81 -4.81 -26.70
N ILE A 166 7.09 -5.14 -26.96
CA ILE A 166 7.66 -6.48 -26.78
C ILE A 166 7.70 -6.84 -25.27
N VAL A 167 7.79 -5.84 -24.38
CA VAL A 167 7.69 -5.99 -22.92
C VAL A 167 6.23 -6.02 -22.47
N LEU A 168 5.42 -5.09 -22.99
CA LEU A 168 4.05 -4.83 -22.51
C LEU A 168 3.09 -5.97 -22.84
N VAL A 169 3.17 -6.58 -24.03
CA VAL A 169 2.26 -7.67 -24.43
C VAL A 169 2.45 -8.93 -23.55
N PRO A 170 3.68 -9.44 -23.32
CA PRO A 170 3.89 -10.51 -22.37
C PRO A 170 3.46 -10.15 -20.95
N LEU A 171 3.68 -8.90 -20.48
CA LEU A 171 3.20 -8.47 -19.18
C LEU A 171 1.67 -8.43 -19.07
N ALA A 172 0.96 -8.05 -20.14
CA ALA A 172 -0.50 -8.13 -20.18
C ALA A 172 -0.98 -9.60 -20.12
N ALA A 173 -0.25 -10.51 -20.77
CA ALA A 173 -0.51 -11.95 -20.65
C ALA A 173 -0.23 -12.46 -19.23
N ALA A 174 0.86 -12.00 -18.61
CA ALA A 174 1.21 -12.32 -17.21
C ALA A 174 0.15 -11.81 -16.23
N TYR A 175 -0.29 -10.55 -16.37
CA TYR A 175 -1.41 -9.97 -15.61
C TYR A 175 -2.67 -10.81 -15.71
N THR A 176 -3.01 -11.23 -16.93
CA THR A 176 -4.17 -12.07 -17.21
C THR A 176 -4.05 -13.46 -16.56
N ALA A 177 -2.88 -14.09 -16.68
CA ALA A 177 -2.61 -15.39 -16.10
C ALA A 177 -2.68 -15.33 -14.56
N TRP A 178 -2.10 -14.27 -13.97
CA TRP A 178 -2.16 -14.02 -12.54
C TRP A 178 -3.58 -13.80 -12.05
N ALA A 179 -4.35 -12.94 -12.73
CA ALA A 179 -5.75 -12.67 -12.40
C ALA A 179 -6.66 -13.92 -12.49
N ARG A 180 -6.28 -14.90 -13.32
CA ARG A 180 -6.99 -16.18 -13.48
C ARG A 180 -6.48 -17.32 -12.60
N GLY A 181 -5.60 -17.04 -11.64
CA GLY A 181 -5.04 -18.03 -10.74
C GLY A 181 -4.11 -19.05 -11.44
N ARG A 182 -3.43 -18.65 -12.53
CA ARG A 182 -2.45 -19.46 -13.26
C ARG A 182 -1.02 -18.96 -13.02
N PRO A 183 -0.47 -19.12 -11.80
CA PRO A 183 0.78 -18.46 -11.41
C PRO A 183 2.00 -18.90 -12.25
N GLY A 184 2.10 -20.18 -12.63
CA GLY A 184 3.23 -20.64 -13.47
C GLY A 184 3.29 -19.90 -14.81
N TRP A 185 2.16 -19.71 -15.49
CA TRP A 185 2.08 -18.94 -16.72
C TRP A 185 2.35 -17.45 -16.49
N ALA A 186 1.91 -16.89 -15.37
CA ALA A 186 2.22 -15.50 -15.03
C ALA A 186 3.75 -15.31 -14.90
N GLY A 187 4.45 -16.25 -14.29
CA GLY A 187 5.90 -16.24 -14.22
C GLY A 187 6.58 -16.33 -15.58
N ILE A 188 6.16 -17.30 -16.41
CA ILE A 188 6.69 -17.48 -17.77
C ILE A 188 6.54 -16.21 -18.60
N PHE A 189 5.32 -15.66 -18.66
CA PHE A 189 5.07 -14.44 -19.43
C PHE A 189 5.83 -13.23 -18.87
N SER A 190 5.98 -13.11 -17.54
CA SER A 190 6.80 -12.05 -16.95
C SER A 190 8.28 -12.21 -17.31
N GLY A 191 8.79 -13.44 -17.40
CA GLY A 191 10.16 -13.71 -17.86
C GLY A 191 10.38 -13.30 -19.32
N LEU A 192 9.39 -13.53 -20.20
CA LEU A 192 9.46 -13.11 -21.61
C LEU A 192 9.47 -11.58 -21.78
N ALA A 193 9.05 -10.83 -20.78
CA ALA A 193 9.08 -9.36 -20.79
C ALA A 193 10.45 -8.75 -20.44
N LEU A 194 11.49 -9.55 -20.23
CA LEU A 194 12.81 -9.10 -19.73
C LEU A 194 13.67 -8.32 -20.75
N ALA A 195 13.14 -7.95 -21.92
CA ALA A 195 13.86 -7.08 -22.83
C ALA A 195 14.29 -5.74 -22.19
N LYS A 196 13.58 -5.29 -21.14
CA LYS A 196 13.92 -4.15 -20.28
C LYS A 196 13.78 -4.56 -18.79
N PRO A 197 14.79 -5.23 -18.21
CA PRO A 197 14.69 -5.80 -16.84
C PRO A 197 14.38 -4.77 -15.76
N GLN A 198 14.86 -3.54 -15.92
CA GLN A 198 14.67 -2.44 -14.95
C GLN A 198 13.19 -2.04 -14.78
N LEU A 199 12.32 -2.36 -15.72
CA LEU A 199 10.89 -2.06 -15.64
C LEU A 199 10.08 -3.14 -14.90
N LEU A 200 10.73 -4.21 -14.45
CA LEU A 200 10.08 -5.39 -13.87
C LEU A 200 10.50 -5.64 -12.42
N LEU A 201 11.13 -4.69 -11.76
CA LEU A 201 11.78 -4.85 -10.44
C LEU A 201 10.86 -5.49 -9.38
N LEU A 202 9.59 -5.10 -9.34
CA LEU A 202 8.64 -5.56 -8.32
C LEU A 202 7.81 -6.77 -8.73
N VAL A 203 7.90 -7.24 -9.97
CA VAL A 203 7.16 -8.43 -10.40
C VAL A 203 7.69 -9.70 -9.70
N PRO A 204 9.00 -10.01 -9.66
CA PRO A 204 9.49 -11.13 -8.84
C PRO A 204 9.27 -10.90 -7.34
N VAL A 205 9.34 -9.66 -6.85
CA VAL A 205 9.02 -9.34 -5.46
C VAL A 205 7.56 -9.68 -5.13
N LEU A 206 6.62 -9.40 -6.05
CA LEU A 206 5.23 -9.84 -5.91
C LEU A 206 5.14 -11.37 -5.76
N PHE A 207 5.85 -12.14 -6.57
CA PHE A 207 5.81 -13.61 -6.51
C PHE A 207 6.34 -14.14 -5.17
N ILE A 208 7.42 -13.54 -4.65
CA ILE A 208 7.98 -13.86 -3.33
C ILE A 208 7.00 -13.46 -2.22
N ALA A 209 6.50 -12.23 -2.25
CA ALA A 209 5.57 -11.70 -1.25
C ALA A 209 4.27 -12.53 -1.15
N ARG A 210 3.84 -13.10 -2.27
CA ARG A 210 2.68 -13.99 -2.35
C ARG A 210 3.00 -15.47 -2.15
N ARG A 211 4.26 -15.81 -1.85
CA ARG A 211 4.75 -17.20 -1.74
C ARG A 211 4.35 -18.05 -2.94
N SER A 212 4.31 -17.44 -4.12
CA SER A 212 3.91 -18.09 -5.37
C SER A 212 5.12 -18.71 -6.06
N TRP A 213 5.63 -19.79 -5.46
CA TRP A 213 6.84 -20.47 -5.94
C TRP A 213 6.73 -20.97 -7.38
N ARG A 214 5.50 -21.33 -7.84
CA ARG A 214 5.27 -21.72 -9.23
C ARG A 214 5.48 -20.54 -10.20
N ALA A 215 5.08 -19.33 -9.81
CA ALA A 215 5.31 -18.14 -10.62
C ALA A 215 6.81 -17.79 -10.65
N LEU A 216 7.47 -17.83 -9.50
CA LEU A 216 8.90 -17.60 -9.41
C LEU A 216 9.69 -18.63 -10.22
N ALA A 217 9.34 -19.91 -10.14
CA ALA A 217 9.98 -20.97 -10.92
C ALA A 217 9.80 -20.76 -12.44
N GLY A 218 8.57 -20.40 -12.89
CA GLY A 218 8.32 -20.07 -14.29
C GLY A 218 9.14 -18.87 -14.78
N PHE A 219 9.25 -17.83 -13.95
CA PHE A 219 10.05 -16.64 -14.23
C PHE A 219 11.55 -16.99 -14.34
N MET A 220 12.08 -17.73 -13.37
CA MET A 220 13.50 -18.17 -13.36
C MET A 220 13.83 -19.14 -14.49
N ALA A 221 12.92 -20.03 -14.87
CA ALA A 221 13.10 -20.94 -15.99
C ALA A 221 13.27 -20.17 -17.31
N VAL A 222 12.49 -19.10 -17.52
CA VAL A 222 12.66 -18.24 -18.71
C VAL A 222 13.98 -17.48 -18.64
N ILE A 223 14.38 -16.93 -17.50
CA ILE A 223 15.70 -16.29 -17.34
C ILE A 223 16.83 -17.26 -17.72
N ALA A 224 16.78 -18.48 -17.21
CA ALA A 224 17.77 -19.50 -17.53
C ALA A 224 17.78 -19.82 -19.04
N GLY A 225 16.59 -20.00 -19.65
CA GLY A 225 16.47 -20.24 -21.09
C GLY A 225 17.02 -19.08 -21.94
N LEU A 226 16.68 -17.84 -21.60
CA LEU A 226 17.20 -16.64 -22.27
C LEU A 226 18.72 -16.49 -22.07
N GLY A 227 19.24 -16.88 -20.91
CA GLY A 227 20.68 -16.97 -20.63
C GLY A 227 21.37 -17.96 -21.56
N VAL A 228 20.82 -19.18 -21.68
CA VAL A 228 21.34 -20.21 -22.61
C VAL A 228 21.34 -19.70 -24.05
N VAL A 229 20.22 -19.11 -24.51
CA VAL A 229 20.12 -18.52 -25.85
C VAL A 229 21.15 -17.40 -26.06
N SER A 230 21.37 -16.56 -25.04
CA SER A 230 22.36 -15.48 -25.10
C SER A 230 23.79 -16.03 -25.23
N VAL A 231 24.14 -17.04 -24.45
CA VAL A 231 25.48 -17.67 -24.49
C VAL A 231 25.69 -18.43 -25.79
N ALA A 232 24.67 -19.12 -26.29
CA ALA A 232 24.74 -19.83 -27.56
C ALA A 232 24.93 -18.87 -28.75
N GLY A 233 24.29 -17.71 -28.75
CA GLY A 233 24.38 -16.73 -29.84
C GLY A 233 25.59 -15.79 -29.75
N PHE A 234 26.03 -15.43 -28.55
CA PHE A 234 27.07 -14.41 -28.34
C PHE A 234 28.36 -14.95 -27.79
N GLY A 235 28.35 -16.16 -27.21
CA GLY A 235 29.48 -16.67 -26.40
C GLY A 235 29.45 -16.12 -24.97
N PHE A 236 30.23 -16.71 -24.10
CA PHE A 236 30.20 -16.41 -22.66
C PHE A 236 30.78 -15.02 -22.33
N GLY A 237 31.90 -14.63 -22.99
CA GLY A 237 32.57 -13.34 -22.74
C GLY A 237 31.71 -12.12 -22.94
N PRO A 238 31.06 -11.92 -24.13
CA PRO A 238 30.15 -10.79 -24.37
C PRO A 238 28.95 -10.73 -23.44
N VAL A 239 28.40 -11.89 -23.01
CA VAL A 239 27.31 -11.94 -22.04
C VAL A 239 27.75 -11.42 -20.66
N ILE A 240 28.91 -11.84 -20.18
CA ILE A 240 29.50 -11.32 -18.94
C ILE A 240 29.81 -9.82 -19.06
N GLY A 241 30.36 -9.40 -20.22
CA GLY A 241 30.61 -7.99 -20.52
C GLY A 241 29.34 -7.14 -20.39
N TYR A 242 28.24 -7.62 -20.97
CA TYR A 242 26.93 -6.99 -20.84
C TYR A 242 26.47 -6.88 -19.38
N LEU A 243 26.49 -7.98 -18.62
CA LEU A 243 26.07 -7.99 -17.22
C LEU A 243 26.88 -7.02 -16.36
N ASN A 244 28.19 -6.97 -16.56
CA ASN A 244 29.09 -6.03 -15.88
C ASN A 244 28.81 -4.57 -16.23
N ALA A 245 28.48 -4.29 -17.50
CA ALA A 245 28.13 -2.94 -17.96
C ALA A 245 26.80 -2.47 -17.35
N VAL A 246 25.78 -3.32 -17.37
CA VAL A 246 24.46 -3.05 -16.75
C VAL A 246 24.59 -2.88 -15.23
N GLY A 247 25.38 -3.73 -14.57
CA GLY A 247 25.63 -3.62 -13.13
C GLY A 247 26.25 -2.29 -12.74
N ARG A 248 27.30 -1.86 -13.45
CA ARG A 248 27.92 -0.54 -13.22
C ARG A 248 26.95 0.61 -13.46
N TRP A 249 26.18 0.55 -14.52
CA TRP A 249 25.20 1.57 -14.84
C TRP A 249 24.08 1.66 -13.79
N ALA A 250 23.57 0.52 -13.32
CA ALA A 250 22.53 0.46 -12.29
C ALA A 250 22.96 1.10 -10.95
N ILE A 251 24.25 1.00 -10.60
CA ILE A 251 24.82 1.57 -9.37
C ILE A 251 25.17 3.06 -9.52
N GLY A 252 24.98 3.64 -10.70
CA GLY A 252 25.24 5.09 -10.94
C GLY A 252 26.67 5.37 -11.40
N GLY A 253 27.39 4.37 -11.89
CA GLY A 253 28.64 4.53 -12.62
C GLY A 253 28.37 5.07 -14.02
N SER A 254 29.15 6.07 -14.47
CA SER A 254 29.16 6.46 -15.89
C SER A 254 29.71 5.29 -16.73
N LEU A 255 29.13 5.07 -17.92
CA LEU A 255 29.76 4.20 -18.88
C LEU A 255 31.11 4.78 -19.26
N PRO A 256 32.15 3.93 -19.48
CA PRO A 256 33.45 4.42 -19.94
C PRO A 256 33.31 4.99 -21.34
N THR A 257 33.27 6.33 -21.42
CA THR A 257 32.89 7.05 -22.64
C THR A 257 34.08 7.60 -23.41
N ASN A 258 35.31 7.30 -23.05
CA ASN A 258 36.52 7.86 -23.69
C ASN A 258 36.36 9.35 -24.07
N GLY A 259 35.63 10.14 -23.24
CA GLY A 259 35.43 11.56 -23.40
C GLY A 259 34.44 12.01 -24.50
N GLN A 260 33.66 11.13 -25.12
CA GLN A 260 32.89 11.48 -26.32
C GLN A 260 31.40 11.12 -26.31
N ILE A 261 30.87 10.51 -25.28
CA ILE A 261 29.43 10.19 -25.20
C ILE A 261 28.81 11.08 -24.14
N VAL A 262 28.09 12.10 -24.60
CA VAL A 262 27.22 12.89 -23.72
C VAL A 262 25.88 12.20 -23.67
N TYR A 263 25.71 11.32 -22.70
CA TYR A 263 24.39 10.89 -22.29
C TYR A 263 23.77 12.10 -21.57
N THR A 264 22.85 12.78 -22.23
CA THR A 264 22.10 13.84 -21.56
C THR A 264 21.12 13.17 -20.60
N ASP A 265 21.44 13.21 -19.31
CA ASP A 265 20.55 12.79 -18.20
C ASP A 265 19.17 13.49 -18.23
N THR A 266 19.01 14.49 -19.12
CA THR A 266 17.82 15.31 -19.25
C THR A 266 16.59 14.58 -19.79
N ALA A 267 16.74 13.39 -20.38
CA ALA A 267 15.63 12.59 -20.90
C ALA A 267 15.16 11.47 -19.94
N VAL A 268 15.76 11.35 -18.74
CA VAL A 268 15.47 10.27 -17.79
C VAL A 268 14.55 10.78 -16.69
N TYR A 269 13.32 10.26 -16.66
CA TYR A 269 12.24 10.70 -15.74
C TYR A 269 12.11 9.80 -14.51
N SER A 270 13.20 9.33 -13.95
CA SER A 270 13.16 8.47 -12.76
C SER A 270 12.95 9.30 -11.48
N LEU A 271 12.24 8.72 -10.51
CA LEU A 271 12.12 9.30 -9.17
C LEU A 271 13.49 9.58 -8.54
N ARG A 272 14.50 8.80 -8.89
CA ARG A 272 15.90 8.99 -8.48
C ARG A 272 16.42 10.38 -8.88
N ASN A 273 16.25 10.78 -10.13
CA ASN A 273 16.72 12.08 -10.62
C ASN A 273 16.01 13.24 -9.93
N VAL A 274 14.69 13.06 -9.63
CA VAL A 274 13.92 14.01 -8.82
C VAL A 274 14.55 14.19 -7.44
N LEU A 275 14.83 13.08 -6.77
CA LEU A 275 15.37 13.11 -5.39
C LEU A 275 16.81 13.63 -5.35
N GLU A 276 17.61 13.35 -6.37
CA GLU A 276 18.98 13.87 -6.49
C GLU A 276 19.01 15.39 -6.76
N ALA A 277 17.97 15.94 -7.43
CA ALA A 277 17.84 17.37 -7.74
C ALA A 277 17.33 18.23 -6.57
N VAL A 278 16.80 17.62 -5.49
CA VAL A 278 16.32 18.37 -4.32
C VAL A 278 17.49 18.98 -3.55
N PRO A 279 17.45 20.26 -3.17
CA PRO A 279 18.50 20.88 -2.34
C PRO A 279 18.75 20.09 -1.04
N GLY A 280 19.98 19.68 -0.81
CA GLY A 280 20.35 18.77 0.30
C GLY A 280 20.11 17.28 0.00
N GLY A 281 19.55 16.94 -1.15
CA GLY A 281 19.47 15.58 -1.67
C GLY A 281 20.82 15.15 -2.25
N GLY A 282 21.30 13.99 -1.86
CA GLY A 282 22.47 13.35 -2.45
C GLY A 282 22.12 11.95 -2.91
N LYS A 283 22.99 11.32 -3.72
CA LYS A 283 22.79 9.94 -4.20
C LYS A 283 22.45 8.96 -3.08
N GLY A 284 23.03 9.15 -1.89
CA GLY A 284 22.73 8.32 -0.71
C GLY A 284 21.31 8.50 -0.16
N VAL A 285 20.82 9.74 -0.10
CA VAL A 285 19.46 10.06 0.36
C VAL A 285 18.44 9.53 -0.64
N ALA A 286 18.65 9.75 -1.92
CA ALA A 286 17.79 9.23 -2.98
C ALA A 286 17.70 7.70 -2.93
N LEU A 287 18.84 7.01 -2.78
CA LEU A 287 18.88 5.55 -2.66
C LEU A 287 18.14 5.08 -1.39
N ALA A 288 18.33 5.73 -0.25
CA ALA A 288 17.63 5.38 1.00
C ALA A 288 16.11 5.52 0.85
N ILE A 289 15.63 6.59 0.24
CA ILE A 289 14.19 6.80 -0.01
C ILE A 289 13.65 5.72 -0.96
N LEU A 290 14.36 5.40 -2.04
CA LEU A 290 13.96 4.34 -2.97
C LEU A 290 13.88 2.97 -2.29
N VAL A 291 14.84 2.64 -1.42
CA VAL A 291 14.83 1.38 -0.64
C VAL A 291 13.64 1.36 0.32
N ILE A 292 13.34 2.47 1.01
CA ILE A 292 12.18 2.58 1.90
C ILE A 292 10.87 2.41 1.12
N LEU A 293 10.75 3.05 -0.04
CA LEU A 293 9.58 2.90 -0.91
C LEU A 293 9.44 1.48 -1.44
N LEU A 294 10.55 0.87 -1.86
CA LEU A 294 10.59 -0.53 -2.29
C LEU A 294 10.12 -1.48 -1.16
N ALA A 295 10.65 -1.30 0.04
CA ALA A 295 10.24 -2.08 1.22
C ALA A 295 8.76 -1.87 1.54
N PHE A 296 8.26 -0.63 1.48
CA PHE A 296 6.86 -0.30 1.71
C PHE A 296 5.93 -0.97 0.68
N VAL A 297 6.28 -0.92 -0.61
CA VAL A 297 5.50 -1.59 -1.66
C VAL A 297 5.57 -3.10 -1.52
N ALA A 298 6.74 -3.67 -1.26
CA ALA A 298 6.91 -5.11 -1.02
C ALA A 298 6.05 -5.57 0.17
N LEU A 299 6.05 -4.80 1.27
CA LEU A 299 5.21 -5.04 2.43
C LEU A 299 3.72 -4.94 2.07
N SER A 300 3.31 -3.92 1.29
CA SER A 300 1.93 -3.79 0.83
C SER A 300 1.50 -4.98 -0.04
N LEU A 301 2.38 -5.50 -0.89
CA LEU A 301 2.13 -6.68 -1.73
C LEU A 301 1.99 -7.97 -0.91
N SER A 302 2.64 -8.09 0.25
CA SER A 302 2.50 -9.24 1.15
C SER A 302 1.18 -9.24 1.93
N TRP A 303 0.49 -8.12 2.00
CA TRP A 303 -0.61 -7.81 2.92
C TRP A 303 -1.97 -8.42 2.58
N ARG A 304 -2.32 -9.22 1.82
CA ARG A 304 -3.59 -9.97 1.62
C ARG A 304 -3.71 -10.63 0.24
N PRO A 305 -4.27 -11.85 0.18
CA PRO A 305 -4.34 -12.63 -1.06
C PRO A 305 -5.46 -12.22 -2.04
N ASP A 306 -6.42 -11.38 -1.66
CA ASP A 306 -7.72 -11.36 -2.31
C ASP A 306 -7.91 -10.38 -3.49
N LYS A 307 -6.88 -9.68 -3.94
CA LYS A 307 -6.99 -8.72 -5.06
C LYS A 307 -5.89 -8.91 -6.12
N PRO A 308 -5.82 -10.05 -6.79
CA PRO A 308 -4.69 -10.37 -7.68
C PRO A 308 -4.50 -9.36 -8.81
N ARG A 309 -5.58 -8.75 -9.32
CA ARG A 309 -5.50 -7.71 -10.36
C ARG A 309 -4.83 -6.43 -9.87
N LEU A 310 -5.16 -5.99 -8.64
CA LEU A 310 -4.51 -4.82 -8.02
C LEU A 310 -3.06 -5.10 -7.65
N ASP A 311 -2.75 -6.33 -7.21
CA ASP A 311 -1.40 -6.73 -6.86
C ASP A 311 -0.44 -6.60 -8.04
N PHE A 312 -0.84 -7.17 -9.18
CA PHE A 312 -0.01 -7.15 -10.38
C PHE A 312 0.06 -5.73 -10.98
N ALA A 313 -1.06 -5.00 -10.99
CA ALA A 313 -1.11 -3.61 -11.43
C ALA A 313 -0.19 -2.71 -10.57
N LEU A 314 -0.21 -2.89 -9.25
CA LEU A 314 0.69 -2.18 -8.34
C LEU A 314 2.16 -2.54 -8.59
N ALA A 315 2.48 -3.83 -8.77
CA ALA A 315 3.84 -4.25 -9.05
C ALA A 315 4.41 -3.59 -10.32
N ILE A 316 3.59 -3.47 -11.38
CA ILE A 316 4.00 -2.76 -12.61
C ILE A 316 4.16 -1.26 -12.36
N ALA A 317 3.13 -0.58 -11.81
CA ALA A 317 3.16 0.86 -11.61
C ALA A 317 4.32 1.29 -10.69
N ALA A 318 4.55 0.53 -9.61
CA ALA A 318 5.64 0.81 -8.70
C ALA A 318 7.02 0.43 -9.28
N SER A 319 7.12 -0.59 -10.13
CA SER A 319 8.36 -0.87 -10.88
C SER A 319 8.76 0.30 -11.75
N LEU A 320 7.80 0.93 -12.43
CA LEU A 320 8.05 2.13 -13.24
C LEU A 320 8.54 3.29 -12.37
N VAL A 321 7.82 3.61 -11.28
CA VAL A 321 8.19 4.73 -10.39
C VAL A 321 9.57 4.52 -9.76
N LEU A 322 9.92 3.28 -9.42
CA LEU A 322 11.19 2.93 -8.76
C LEU A 322 12.30 2.57 -9.74
N SER A 323 12.03 2.55 -11.04
CA SER A 323 13.05 2.28 -12.06
C SER A 323 14.17 3.31 -11.99
N PRO A 324 15.43 2.90 -11.97
CA PRO A 324 16.58 3.82 -11.97
C PRO A 324 16.72 4.60 -13.28
N HIS A 325 16.14 4.09 -14.34
CA HIS A 325 16.15 4.70 -15.68
C HIS A 325 14.78 4.52 -16.33
N GLN A 326 14.15 5.62 -16.69
CA GLN A 326 12.83 5.64 -17.29
C GLN A 326 12.73 6.74 -18.34
N ASN A 327 12.26 6.39 -19.52
CA ASN A 327 11.94 7.30 -20.58
C ASN A 327 10.43 7.43 -20.77
N ILE A 328 9.99 8.40 -21.56
CA ILE A 328 8.56 8.65 -21.79
C ILE A 328 7.85 7.43 -22.42
N HIS A 329 8.50 6.71 -23.33
CA HIS A 329 7.93 5.51 -23.94
C HIS A 329 7.76 4.35 -22.95
N ASP A 330 8.60 4.23 -21.90
CA ASP A 330 8.48 3.20 -20.86
C ASP A 330 7.15 3.32 -20.09
N LEU A 331 6.57 4.53 -20.02
CA LEU A 331 5.27 4.78 -19.42
C LEU A 331 4.12 4.08 -20.17
N ALA A 332 4.36 3.52 -21.36
CA ALA A 332 3.41 2.64 -22.03
C ALA A 332 2.95 1.48 -21.15
N LEU A 333 3.80 1.01 -20.22
CA LEU A 333 3.44 -0.05 -19.28
C LEU A 333 2.29 0.34 -18.33
N LEU A 334 2.01 1.64 -18.13
CA LEU A 334 0.86 2.14 -17.35
C LEU A 334 -0.49 1.78 -17.98
N VAL A 335 -0.54 1.31 -19.22
CA VAL A 335 -1.75 0.78 -19.84
C VAL A 335 -2.35 -0.36 -19.01
N ILE A 336 -1.52 -1.26 -18.45
CA ILE A 336 -2.02 -2.39 -17.63
C ILE A 336 -2.63 -1.91 -16.30
N PRO A 337 -1.93 -1.13 -15.44
CA PRO A 337 -2.54 -0.61 -14.22
C PRO A 337 -3.73 0.32 -14.48
N GLY A 338 -3.67 1.15 -15.52
CA GLY A 338 -4.79 2.01 -15.91
C GLY A 338 -6.03 1.22 -16.32
N PHE A 339 -5.84 0.20 -17.14
CA PHE A 339 -6.92 -0.71 -17.56
C PHE A 339 -7.50 -1.49 -16.36
N ALA A 340 -6.64 -2.02 -15.48
CA ALA A 340 -7.06 -2.74 -14.29
C ALA A 340 -7.93 -1.86 -13.38
N LEU A 341 -7.53 -0.60 -13.17
CA LEU A 341 -8.31 0.37 -12.38
C LEU A 341 -9.66 0.70 -13.03
N ALA A 342 -9.68 0.92 -14.34
CA ALA A 342 -10.91 1.20 -15.07
C ALA A 342 -11.88 0.01 -15.01
N ASP A 343 -11.41 -1.22 -15.25
CA ASP A 343 -12.22 -2.44 -15.22
C ASP A 343 -12.81 -2.69 -13.82
N LEU A 344 -11.99 -2.58 -12.77
CA LEU A 344 -12.42 -2.75 -11.38
C LEU A 344 -13.37 -1.63 -10.91
N ALA A 345 -13.16 -0.38 -11.36
CA ALA A 345 -14.06 0.73 -11.09
C ALA A 345 -15.44 0.50 -11.70
N LEU A 346 -15.50 0.08 -12.98
CA LEU A 346 -16.72 -0.25 -13.69
C LEU A 346 -17.43 -1.49 -13.10
N ALA A 347 -16.67 -2.43 -12.55
CA ALA A 347 -17.19 -3.60 -11.84
C ALA A 347 -17.69 -3.29 -10.41
N GLY A 348 -17.50 -2.07 -9.92
CA GLY A 348 -17.86 -1.67 -8.55
C GLY A 348 -17.00 -2.33 -7.45
N LYS A 349 -15.82 -2.83 -7.83
CA LYS A 349 -14.91 -3.57 -6.93
C LYS A 349 -13.90 -2.67 -6.21
N LEU A 350 -13.88 -1.37 -6.47
CA LEU A 350 -13.05 -0.39 -5.77
C LEU A 350 -13.83 0.29 -4.66
N ARG A 351 -13.12 0.66 -3.60
CA ARG A 351 -13.69 1.42 -2.48
C ARG A 351 -14.02 2.86 -2.89
N TRP A 352 -13.16 3.45 -3.72
CA TRP A 352 -13.31 4.83 -4.19
C TRP A 352 -13.29 4.92 -5.73
N PRO A 353 -14.31 4.40 -6.43
CA PRO A 353 -14.31 4.35 -7.90
C PRO A 353 -14.28 5.73 -8.56
N ARG A 354 -14.85 6.76 -7.90
CA ARG A 354 -14.81 8.15 -8.39
C ARG A 354 -13.40 8.73 -8.30
N VAL A 355 -12.66 8.43 -7.23
CA VAL A 355 -11.26 8.85 -7.09
C VAL A 355 -10.39 8.13 -8.11
N ALA A 356 -10.62 6.83 -8.36
CA ALA A 356 -9.96 6.10 -9.43
C ALA A 356 -10.17 6.76 -10.80
N ALA A 357 -11.41 7.14 -11.11
CA ALA A 357 -11.72 7.83 -12.37
C ALA A 357 -10.99 9.17 -12.50
N LEU A 358 -10.97 9.97 -11.41
CA LEU A 358 -10.23 11.25 -11.39
C LEU A 358 -8.73 11.05 -11.57
N VAL A 359 -8.13 10.06 -10.90
CA VAL A 359 -6.69 9.72 -11.04
C VAL A 359 -6.39 9.28 -12.46
N LEU A 360 -7.23 8.45 -13.08
CA LEU A 360 -7.05 8.01 -14.46
C LEU A 360 -7.13 9.16 -15.46
N VAL A 361 -8.13 10.05 -15.30
CA VAL A 361 -8.28 11.24 -16.17
C VAL A 361 -7.09 12.17 -16.01
N PHE A 362 -6.69 12.45 -14.77
CA PHE A 362 -5.54 13.29 -14.47
C PHE A 362 -4.26 12.69 -15.04
N ALA A 363 -3.97 11.42 -14.78
CA ALA A 363 -2.75 10.77 -15.26
C ALA A 363 -2.71 10.69 -16.79
N TYR A 364 -3.84 10.35 -17.43
CA TYR A 364 -3.94 10.34 -18.89
C TYR A 364 -3.68 11.72 -19.48
N ALA A 365 -4.31 12.76 -18.94
CA ALA A 365 -4.08 14.13 -19.41
C ALA A 365 -2.65 14.59 -19.16
N ALA A 366 -2.11 14.40 -17.96
CA ALA A 366 -0.75 14.79 -17.61
C ALA A 366 0.29 14.13 -18.51
N ILE A 367 0.13 12.84 -18.82
CA ILE A 367 1.05 12.09 -19.67
C ILE A 367 0.89 12.48 -21.15
N ASN A 368 -0.33 12.66 -21.64
CA ASN A 368 -0.56 13.03 -23.05
C ASN A 368 -0.18 14.50 -23.35
N LEU A 369 -0.22 15.38 -22.35
CA LEU A 369 0.16 16.79 -22.49
C LEU A 369 1.62 17.05 -22.15
N THR A 370 2.43 16.02 -21.97
CA THR A 370 3.85 16.13 -21.57
C THR A 370 4.66 17.04 -22.52
N LEU A 371 4.39 17.00 -23.83
CA LEU A 371 5.05 17.88 -24.79
C LEU A 371 4.71 19.36 -24.61
N ALA A 372 3.55 19.66 -24.03
CA ALA A 372 3.07 21.03 -23.85
C ALA A 372 3.36 21.57 -22.44
N LEU A 373 3.37 20.70 -21.43
CA LEU A 373 3.44 21.12 -20.02
C LEU A 373 4.85 21.02 -19.45
N ASP A 374 5.46 19.89 -19.53
CA ASP A 374 6.79 19.51 -19.08
C ASP A 374 6.82 17.98 -18.83
N LEU A 375 7.98 17.41 -18.87
CA LEU A 375 8.24 15.99 -18.67
C LEU A 375 7.94 15.52 -17.23
N TRP A 376 7.97 16.44 -16.25
CA TRP A 376 7.54 16.19 -14.88
C TRP A 376 6.07 15.81 -14.75
N SER A 377 5.22 16.31 -15.65
CA SER A 377 3.78 15.96 -15.63
C SER A 377 3.53 14.47 -15.82
N ALA A 378 4.34 13.80 -16.65
CA ALA A 378 4.25 12.37 -16.87
C ALA A 378 4.65 11.57 -15.62
N ALA A 379 5.72 11.96 -14.92
CA ALA A 379 6.15 11.34 -13.67
C ALA A 379 5.07 11.49 -12.58
N VAL A 380 4.48 12.67 -12.45
CA VAL A 380 3.38 12.93 -11.49
C VAL A 380 2.17 12.04 -11.79
N GLY A 381 1.82 11.86 -13.07
CA GLY A 381 0.75 10.95 -13.48
C GLY A 381 1.01 9.49 -13.09
N ALA A 382 2.24 9.00 -13.31
CA ALA A 382 2.64 7.65 -12.91
C ALA A 382 2.60 7.46 -11.38
N ILE A 383 3.13 8.43 -10.63
CA ILE A 383 3.10 8.43 -9.16
C ILE A 383 1.66 8.42 -8.64
N ALA A 384 0.76 9.23 -9.23
CA ALA A 384 -0.64 9.28 -8.81
C ALA A 384 -1.33 7.90 -8.94
N ILE A 385 -1.07 7.16 -10.03
CA ILE A 385 -1.57 5.79 -10.22
C ILE A 385 -0.99 4.85 -9.16
N ALA A 386 0.32 4.87 -8.94
CA ALA A 386 0.98 3.98 -7.97
C ALA A 386 0.50 4.25 -6.54
N VAL A 387 0.36 5.52 -6.14
CA VAL A 387 -0.17 5.93 -4.83
C VAL A 387 -1.62 5.48 -4.68
N TYR A 388 -2.48 5.72 -5.69
CA TYR A 388 -3.87 5.28 -5.63
C TYR A 388 -3.98 3.76 -5.48
N LEU A 389 -3.24 2.99 -6.28
CA LEU A 389 -3.22 1.53 -6.20
C LEU A 389 -2.79 1.03 -4.82
N THR A 390 -1.75 1.64 -4.25
CA THR A 390 -1.27 1.32 -2.90
C THR A 390 -2.35 1.60 -1.86
N VAL A 391 -2.97 2.79 -1.93
CA VAL A 391 -4.03 3.20 -1.01
C VAL A 391 -5.27 2.33 -1.15
N GLU A 392 -5.74 2.05 -2.37
CA GLU A 392 -6.90 1.19 -2.62
C GLU A 392 -6.66 -0.25 -2.16
N ARG A 393 -5.42 -0.75 -2.36
CA ARG A 393 -5.04 -2.08 -1.92
C ARG A 393 -5.03 -2.20 -0.39
N MET A 394 -4.53 -1.21 0.31
CA MET A 394 -4.51 -1.16 1.78
C MET A 394 -5.90 -0.94 2.39
N ALA A 395 -6.87 -0.44 1.61
CA ALA A 395 -8.23 -0.12 2.03
C ALA A 395 -9.16 -1.34 2.05
N VAL A 396 -8.77 -2.42 2.72
CA VAL A 396 -9.64 -3.60 2.80
C VAL A 396 -10.63 -3.47 3.95
N ARG A 397 -11.91 -3.73 3.69
CA ARG A 397 -12.86 -4.10 4.74
C ARG A 397 -12.44 -5.50 5.23
N PRO A 398 -12.30 -5.74 6.55
CA PRO A 398 -12.34 -7.10 7.04
C PRO A 398 -13.72 -7.64 6.71
N ASP A 399 -13.80 -8.81 6.06
CA ASP A 399 -15.05 -9.57 6.08
C ASP A 399 -15.32 -9.90 7.54
N PRO A 400 -16.51 -9.56 8.06
CA PRO A 400 -16.87 -9.98 9.41
C PRO A 400 -16.83 -11.51 9.40
N ILE A 401 -15.95 -12.07 10.23
CA ILE A 401 -16.07 -13.50 10.57
C ILE A 401 -17.46 -13.63 11.17
N PRO A 402 -18.33 -14.52 10.71
CA PRO A 402 -19.62 -14.73 11.31
C PRO A 402 -19.41 -15.27 12.73
N LEU A 403 -19.25 -14.36 13.68
CA LEU A 403 -19.38 -14.67 15.08
C LEU A 403 -20.85 -14.99 15.29
N GLY A 404 -21.18 -16.24 15.65
CA GLY A 404 -22.56 -16.66 15.91
C GLY A 404 -23.26 -15.65 16.81
N GLU A 405 -24.54 -15.43 16.56
CA GLU A 405 -25.38 -14.52 17.35
C GLU A 405 -25.24 -14.89 18.83
N LEU A 406 -24.56 -14.07 19.60
CA LEU A 406 -24.54 -14.15 21.03
C LEU A 406 -25.76 -13.42 21.56
N ARG A 407 -26.85 -14.16 21.71
CA ARG A 407 -27.94 -13.72 22.59
C ARG A 407 -27.65 -14.26 23.98
N TRP A 408 -27.56 -13.37 24.94
CA TRP A 408 -27.52 -13.77 26.37
C TRP A 408 -28.84 -14.45 26.71
N SER A 409 -28.80 -15.74 26.99
CA SER A 409 -30.00 -16.55 27.30
C SER A 409 -30.06 -16.98 28.78
N GLY A 410 -29.18 -16.41 29.60
CA GLY A 410 -29.05 -16.73 31.03
C GLY A 410 -29.57 -15.64 31.97
N PRO A 411 -29.34 -15.78 33.29
CA PRO A 411 -29.60 -14.75 34.28
C PRO A 411 -28.79 -13.48 33.93
N ARG A 412 -29.17 -12.33 34.52
CA ARG A 412 -28.50 -11.04 34.25
C ARG A 412 -26.98 -11.20 34.41
N PRO A 413 -26.17 -10.72 33.39
CA PRO A 413 -24.71 -10.79 33.44
C PRO A 413 -24.14 -10.06 34.65
N GLN A 414 -23.10 -10.64 35.26
CA GLN A 414 -22.38 -10.01 36.34
C GLN A 414 -21.52 -8.86 35.81
N ARG A 415 -21.82 -7.64 36.29
CA ARG A 415 -21.13 -6.40 35.85
C ARG A 415 -20.13 -6.00 36.92
N VAL A 416 -18.84 -5.92 36.59
CA VAL A 416 -17.80 -5.38 37.43
C VAL A 416 -17.26 -4.09 36.86
N ILE A 417 -17.36 -3.01 37.61
CA ILE A 417 -16.74 -1.72 37.26
C ILE A 417 -15.34 -1.72 37.85
N VAL A 418 -14.34 -1.43 37.01
CA VAL A 418 -12.94 -1.31 37.44
C VAL A 418 -12.50 0.15 37.39
N LEU A 419 -11.85 0.60 38.46
CA LEU A 419 -11.36 1.96 38.64
C LEU A 419 -9.83 1.93 38.77
N PRO A 420 -9.08 2.08 37.63
CA PRO A 420 -7.62 2.22 37.68
C PRO A 420 -7.28 3.58 38.31
N ALA A 421 -6.75 3.59 39.55
CA ALA A 421 -6.55 4.81 40.33
C ALA A 421 -5.08 5.14 40.54
N TYR A 422 -4.75 6.42 40.36
CA TYR A 422 -3.50 7.02 40.80
C TYR A 422 -3.75 8.46 41.23
N ARG A 423 -3.61 8.75 42.54
CA ARG A 423 -3.88 10.06 43.14
C ARG A 423 -5.30 10.59 42.86
N ALA A 424 -6.30 9.75 43.08
CA ALA A 424 -7.71 10.03 42.81
C ALA A 424 -8.54 10.45 44.04
N ALA A 425 -7.92 10.72 45.17
CA ALA A 425 -8.63 10.99 46.45
C ALA A 425 -9.67 12.11 46.36
N LYS A 426 -9.45 13.12 45.48
CA LYS A 426 -10.33 14.29 45.36
C LYS A 426 -11.64 14.01 44.58
N THR A 427 -11.57 13.12 43.60
CA THR A 427 -12.65 12.90 42.61
C THR A 427 -13.38 11.58 42.81
N LEU A 428 -12.74 10.64 43.51
CA LEU A 428 -13.24 9.26 43.64
C LEU A 428 -14.65 9.18 44.26
N MET A 429 -14.93 9.99 45.29
CA MET A 429 -16.25 9.98 45.99
C MET A 429 -17.37 10.43 45.02
N GLU A 430 -17.15 11.47 44.26
CA GLU A 430 -18.10 11.98 43.28
C GLU A 430 -18.34 10.96 42.14
N VAL A 431 -17.26 10.45 41.54
CA VAL A 431 -17.34 9.46 40.46
C VAL A 431 -18.10 8.20 40.90
N VAL A 432 -17.84 7.68 42.08
CA VAL A 432 -18.52 6.48 42.59
C VAL A 432 -19.99 6.80 42.92
N GLY A 433 -20.26 7.99 43.49
CA GLY A 433 -21.63 8.42 43.81
C GLY A 433 -22.51 8.63 42.55
N ASP A 434 -21.90 8.99 41.42
CA ASP A 434 -22.59 9.20 40.13
C ASP A 434 -22.86 7.87 39.39
N ILE A 435 -22.34 6.74 39.83
CA ILE A 435 -22.65 5.43 39.23
C ILE A 435 -24.12 5.10 39.44
N PRO A 436 -24.94 4.90 38.39
CA PRO A 436 -26.35 4.64 38.54
C PRO A 436 -26.61 3.38 39.35
N ALA A 437 -27.56 3.48 40.28
CA ALA A 437 -27.89 2.40 41.21
C ALA A 437 -28.22 1.09 40.48
N GLY A 438 -27.67 -0.04 40.96
CA GLY A 438 -27.90 -1.35 40.37
C GLY A 438 -27.22 -1.62 39.02
N GLN A 439 -26.31 -0.75 38.57
CA GLN A 439 -25.55 -0.98 37.32
C GLN A 439 -24.21 -1.71 37.54
N ALA A 440 -23.74 -1.81 38.78
CA ALA A 440 -22.57 -2.60 39.15
C ALA A 440 -22.95 -3.68 40.19
N ASP A 441 -22.51 -4.91 40.01
CA ASP A 441 -22.59 -5.95 41.02
C ASP A 441 -21.39 -5.85 41.98
N ARG A 442 -20.24 -5.40 41.45
CA ARG A 442 -19.04 -5.09 42.25
C ARG A 442 -18.29 -3.90 41.62
N ILE A 443 -17.59 -3.13 42.44
CA ILE A 443 -16.73 -2.03 42.03
C ILE A 443 -15.34 -2.31 42.60
N LEU A 444 -14.35 -2.51 41.70
CA LEU A 444 -12.96 -2.79 42.04
C LEU A 444 -12.10 -1.57 41.80
N LEU A 445 -11.45 -1.05 42.78
CA LEU A 445 -10.41 -0.03 42.63
C LEU A 445 -9.02 -0.68 42.72
N VAL A 446 -8.18 -0.40 41.76
CA VAL A 446 -6.76 -0.78 41.78
C VAL A 446 -5.91 0.48 41.89
N ASP A 447 -5.29 0.64 43.07
CA ASP A 447 -4.43 1.78 43.39
C ASP A 447 -2.99 1.53 42.93
N ASP A 448 -2.47 2.39 42.03
CA ASP A 448 -1.13 2.27 41.50
C ASP A 448 -0.06 2.97 42.35
N ALA A 449 -0.01 2.58 43.65
CA ALA A 449 0.91 3.13 44.64
C ALA A 449 0.74 4.65 44.84
N SER A 450 -0.50 5.11 45.02
CA SER A 450 -0.79 6.50 45.38
C SER A 450 -0.21 6.90 46.71
N ALA A 451 0.27 8.13 46.80
CA ALA A 451 0.78 8.72 48.04
C ALA A 451 -0.28 9.56 48.79
N ASP A 452 -1.47 9.73 48.22
CA ASP A 452 -2.59 10.48 48.77
C ASP A 452 -3.60 9.55 49.46
N ALA A 453 -4.75 10.08 49.90
CA ALA A 453 -5.80 9.36 50.60
C ALA A 453 -6.67 8.46 49.69
N THR A 454 -6.26 8.15 48.44
CA THR A 454 -7.07 7.36 47.47
C THR A 454 -7.57 6.06 48.08
N VAL A 455 -6.68 5.25 48.70
CA VAL A 455 -7.03 3.96 49.30
C VAL A 455 -7.99 4.15 50.48
N SER A 456 -7.75 5.15 51.33
CA SER A 456 -8.61 5.43 52.49
C SER A 456 -10.04 5.82 52.08
N VAL A 457 -10.17 6.66 51.02
CA VAL A 457 -11.48 7.05 50.46
C VAL A 457 -12.18 5.83 49.83
N ALA A 458 -11.46 4.99 49.07
CA ALA A 458 -12.01 3.77 48.50
C ALA A 458 -12.52 2.78 49.56
N THR A 459 -11.77 2.60 50.64
CA THR A 459 -12.17 1.74 51.78
C THR A 459 -13.40 2.29 52.46
N ALA A 460 -13.49 3.60 52.70
CA ALA A 460 -14.66 4.24 53.28
C ALA A 460 -15.93 4.08 52.40
N LEU A 461 -15.74 4.06 51.06
CA LEU A 461 -16.79 3.78 50.09
C LEU A 461 -17.15 2.28 49.98
N ARG A 462 -16.51 1.42 50.74
CA ARG A 462 -16.66 -0.05 50.73
C ARG A 462 -16.41 -0.69 49.38
N LEU A 463 -15.45 -0.15 48.62
CA LEU A 463 -15.02 -0.74 47.35
C LEU A 463 -14.12 -1.95 47.59
N ASP A 464 -14.05 -2.86 46.61
CA ASP A 464 -12.98 -3.85 46.55
C ASP A 464 -11.68 -3.13 46.20
N VAL A 465 -10.64 -3.21 47.03
CA VAL A 465 -9.40 -2.44 46.85
C VAL A 465 -8.20 -3.35 46.68
N ILE A 466 -7.42 -3.11 45.65
CA ILE A 466 -6.10 -3.71 45.45
C ILE A 466 -5.09 -2.56 45.39
N ARG A 467 -3.98 -2.70 46.11
CA ARG A 467 -2.91 -1.72 46.12
C ARG A 467 -1.61 -2.30 45.57
N HIS A 468 -1.02 -1.66 44.56
CA HIS A 468 0.32 -2.00 44.10
C HIS A 468 1.38 -1.54 45.09
N GLN A 469 2.46 -2.31 45.24
CA GLN A 469 3.62 -1.90 46.04
C GLN A 469 4.44 -0.78 45.40
N ARG A 470 4.40 -0.66 44.05
CA ARG A 470 5.04 0.37 43.25
C ARG A 470 4.14 0.72 42.09
N ASN A 471 4.34 1.89 41.51
CA ASN A 471 3.63 2.30 40.30
C ASN A 471 4.02 1.38 39.12
N LEU A 472 3.06 0.72 38.52
CA LEU A 472 3.21 -0.20 37.39
C LEU A 472 2.90 0.48 36.05
N GLY A 473 2.39 1.70 36.05
CA GLY A 473 1.97 2.45 34.87
C GLY A 473 0.53 2.17 34.47
N TYR A 474 0.04 2.96 33.56
CA TYR A 474 -1.35 2.97 33.10
C TYR A 474 -1.84 1.60 32.61
N GLY A 475 -1.13 0.98 31.68
CA GLY A 475 -1.45 -0.36 31.18
C GLY A 475 -1.24 -1.46 32.22
N GLY A 476 -0.21 -1.32 33.07
CA GLY A 476 0.05 -2.24 34.18
C GLY A 476 -1.10 -2.29 35.18
N ASN A 477 -1.69 -1.13 35.51
CA ASN A 477 -2.86 -1.03 36.36
C ASN A 477 -4.09 -1.68 35.69
N GLN A 478 -4.35 -1.42 34.43
CA GLN A 478 -5.46 -2.03 33.69
C GLN A 478 -5.35 -3.57 33.64
N LYS A 479 -4.14 -4.12 33.43
CA LYS A 479 -3.92 -5.58 33.47
C LYS A 479 -4.37 -6.18 34.83
N THR A 480 -4.04 -5.51 35.94
CA THR A 480 -4.48 -5.93 37.26
C THR A 480 -5.99 -5.83 37.38
N CYS A 481 -6.61 -4.73 36.95
CA CYS A 481 -8.05 -4.53 36.91
C CYS A 481 -8.78 -5.69 36.23
N TYR A 482 -8.40 -5.98 34.98
CA TYR A 482 -9.09 -6.98 34.18
C TYR A 482 -8.89 -8.40 34.71
N ARG A 483 -7.68 -8.75 35.13
CA ARG A 483 -7.41 -10.05 35.74
C ARG A 483 -8.29 -10.30 36.95
N HIS A 484 -8.38 -9.33 37.85
CA HIS A 484 -9.17 -9.50 39.10
C HIS A 484 -10.68 -9.43 38.83
N ALA A 485 -11.14 -8.60 37.86
CA ALA A 485 -12.54 -8.60 37.46
C ALA A 485 -12.97 -9.97 36.89
N LEU A 486 -12.15 -10.60 36.07
CA LEU A 486 -12.39 -11.95 35.56
C LEU A 486 -12.42 -13.00 36.71
N ALA A 487 -11.49 -12.90 37.66
CA ALA A 487 -11.45 -13.76 38.84
C ALA A 487 -12.69 -13.58 39.77
N MET A 488 -13.26 -12.37 39.81
CA MET A 488 -14.52 -12.08 40.50
C MET A 488 -15.76 -12.62 39.80
N GLY A 489 -15.62 -13.21 38.61
CA GLY A 489 -16.74 -13.76 37.86
C GLY A 489 -17.40 -12.79 36.89
N ALA A 490 -16.79 -11.62 36.60
CA ALA A 490 -17.40 -10.64 35.72
C ALA A 490 -17.73 -11.22 34.31
N ASP A 491 -18.92 -11.00 33.83
CA ASP A 491 -19.34 -11.26 32.45
C ASP A 491 -19.13 -10.01 31.57
N VAL A 492 -19.32 -8.84 32.18
CA VAL A 492 -19.05 -7.52 31.59
C VAL A 492 -18.14 -6.73 32.50
N VAL A 493 -17.02 -6.25 31.98
CA VAL A 493 -16.08 -5.39 32.69
C VAL A 493 -16.17 -3.99 32.14
N VAL A 494 -16.51 -3.02 33.00
CA VAL A 494 -16.54 -1.60 32.62
C VAL A 494 -15.34 -0.88 33.20
N MET A 495 -14.50 -0.29 32.37
CA MET A 495 -13.36 0.53 32.77
C MET A 495 -13.78 1.99 32.88
N LEU A 496 -13.76 2.56 34.05
CA LEU A 496 -14.10 3.94 34.36
C LEU A 496 -12.92 4.59 35.12
N HIS A 497 -12.41 5.71 34.57
CA HIS A 497 -11.38 6.48 35.27
C HIS A 497 -11.97 7.28 36.45
N PRO A 498 -11.35 7.21 37.64
CA PRO A 498 -11.85 7.94 38.82
C PRO A 498 -11.43 9.42 38.84
N ASP A 499 -11.04 10.01 37.70
CA ASP A 499 -10.61 11.41 37.56
C ASP A 499 -11.75 12.40 37.17
N GLY A 500 -12.98 11.89 37.09
CA GLY A 500 -14.16 12.69 36.80
C GLY A 500 -14.29 13.17 35.34
N GLN A 501 -13.41 12.72 34.41
CA GLN A 501 -13.46 13.10 33.01
C GLN A 501 -14.66 12.50 32.26
N TYR A 502 -15.18 11.37 32.70
CA TYR A 502 -16.26 10.65 32.05
C TYR A 502 -17.50 10.58 32.94
N ASP A 503 -18.66 10.71 32.30
CA ASP A 503 -19.96 10.64 32.96
C ASP A 503 -20.35 9.16 33.25
N PRO A 504 -20.47 8.72 34.52
CA PRO A 504 -20.89 7.36 34.86
C PRO A 504 -22.30 7.00 34.37
N ALA A 505 -23.16 7.99 34.08
CA ALA A 505 -24.54 7.78 33.63
C ALA A 505 -24.66 6.97 32.34
N ILE A 506 -23.60 6.84 31.52
CA ILE A 506 -23.63 6.06 30.27
C ILE A 506 -23.28 4.57 30.47
N ILE A 507 -22.92 4.13 31.68
CA ILE A 507 -22.61 2.72 31.96
C ILE A 507 -23.71 1.77 31.47
N PRO A 508 -25.01 2.02 31.69
CA PRO A 508 -26.08 1.19 31.16
C PRO A 508 -26.04 1.01 29.64
N ASN A 509 -25.66 2.06 28.90
CA ASN A 509 -25.57 2.00 27.44
C ASN A 509 -24.38 1.16 26.97
N LEU A 510 -23.22 1.27 27.64
CA LEU A 510 -22.05 0.43 27.37
C LEU A 510 -22.36 -1.05 27.58
N CYS A 511 -22.98 -1.40 28.73
CA CYS A 511 -23.33 -2.77 29.06
C CYS A 511 -24.36 -3.36 28.11
N ARG A 512 -25.43 -2.61 27.80
CA ARG A 512 -26.51 -3.08 26.92
C ARG A 512 -26.03 -3.59 25.59
N VAL A 513 -25.08 -2.93 24.94
CA VAL A 513 -24.53 -3.32 23.62
C VAL A 513 -23.81 -4.67 23.72
N ILE A 514 -23.08 -4.92 24.82
CA ILE A 514 -22.41 -6.22 25.06
C ILE A 514 -23.44 -7.30 25.36
N GLU A 515 -24.40 -7.02 26.23
CA GLU A 515 -25.45 -7.95 26.66
C GLU A 515 -26.38 -8.34 25.53
N ALA A 516 -26.62 -7.43 24.59
CA ALA A 516 -27.35 -7.73 23.36
C ALA A 516 -26.52 -8.57 22.34
N GLY A 517 -25.23 -8.81 22.62
CA GLY A 517 -24.34 -9.51 21.68
C GLY A 517 -23.97 -8.72 20.43
N GLU A 518 -24.24 -7.41 20.43
CA GLU A 518 -23.97 -6.53 19.30
C GLU A 518 -22.46 -6.24 19.13
N ALA A 519 -21.73 -6.17 20.28
CA ALA A 519 -20.29 -5.98 20.32
C ALA A 519 -19.62 -6.70 21.50
N ASP A 520 -18.31 -6.93 21.41
CA ASP A 520 -17.48 -7.49 22.48
C ASP A 520 -16.73 -6.42 23.26
N ILE A 521 -16.50 -5.29 22.60
CA ILE A 521 -15.91 -4.08 23.14
C ILE A 521 -16.84 -2.93 22.81
N VAL A 522 -17.08 -2.05 23.78
CA VAL A 522 -17.83 -0.83 23.55
C VAL A 522 -17.02 0.36 24.04
N LEU A 523 -16.84 1.34 23.18
CA LEU A 523 -16.11 2.58 23.47
C LEU A 523 -17.09 3.71 23.76
N GLY A 524 -16.83 4.48 24.81
CA GLY A 524 -17.51 5.77 25.04
C GLY A 524 -16.84 6.85 24.20
N SER A 525 -17.36 7.13 23.02
CA SER A 525 -16.76 8.09 22.09
C SER A 525 -17.18 9.52 22.38
N ARG A 526 -16.19 10.40 22.54
CA ARG A 526 -16.39 11.85 22.72
C ARG A 526 -16.80 12.53 21.41
N TRP A 527 -16.53 11.91 20.26
CA TRP A 527 -16.87 12.43 18.93
C TRP A 527 -18.32 12.12 18.51
N LEU A 528 -18.97 11.17 19.18
CA LEU A 528 -20.40 10.87 18.99
C LEU A 528 -21.31 11.65 19.95
N GLY A 529 -20.72 12.25 20.99
CA GLY A 529 -21.40 13.07 21.97
C GLY A 529 -21.41 14.56 21.60
N LEU A 530 -21.12 15.41 22.57
CA LEU A 530 -20.93 16.85 22.35
C LEU A 530 -19.63 17.10 21.57
N ASP A 531 -19.62 18.18 20.76
CA ASP A 531 -18.41 18.63 20.08
C ASP A 531 -17.24 18.76 21.07
N PRO A 532 -16.14 17.99 20.90
CA PRO A 532 -14.99 18.01 21.81
C PRO A 532 -14.38 19.42 22.01
N ALA A 533 -14.57 20.33 21.03
CA ALA A 533 -14.16 21.73 21.18
C ALA A 533 -14.96 22.45 22.25
N LYS A 534 -16.27 22.21 22.31
CA LYS A 534 -17.16 22.79 23.32
C LYS A 534 -16.94 22.19 24.71
N ALA A 535 -16.45 20.94 24.73
CA ALA A 535 -16.05 20.27 25.97
C ALA A 535 -14.69 20.72 26.51
N GLY A 536 -13.95 21.62 25.83
CA GLY A 536 -12.68 22.17 26.27
C GLY A 536 -11.43 21.39 25.80
N MET A 537 -11.56 20.45 24.85
CA MET A 537 -10.40 19.71 24.34
C MET A 537 -9.50 20.66 23.51
N PRO A 538 -8.17 20.78 23.84
CA PRO A 538 -7.22 21.59 23.09
C PRO A 538 -7.17 21.23 21.62
N TRP A 539 -7.01 22.25 20.74
CA TRP A 539 -7.03 22.04 19.28
C TRP A 539 -5.98 21.03 18.77
N TRP A 540 -4.78 21.04 19.36
CA TRP A 540 -3.70 20.11 18.98
C TRP A 540 -4.02 18.66 19.39
N LYS A 541 -4.71 18.43 20.53
CA LYS A 541 -5.20 17.11 20.93
C LYS A 541 -6.27 16.61 19.96
N ARG A 542 -7.17 17.50 19.51
CA ARG A 542 -8.20 17.17 18.50
C ARG A 542 -7.57 16.76 17.18
N LEU A 543 -6.57 17.53 16.70
CA LEU A 543 -5.87 17.23 15.46
C LEU A 543 -5.13 15.88 15.55
N GLY A 544 -4.37 15.67 16.63
CA GLY A 544 -3.64 14.43 16.88
C GLY A 544 -4.57 13.21 16.99
N ASN A 545 -5.67 13.31 17.74
CA ASN A 545 -6.68 12.27 17.86
C ASN A 545 -7.28 11.92 16.48
N ARG A 546 -7.68 12.92 15.69
CA ARG A 546 -8.23 12.71 14.33
C ARG A 546 -7.23 12.04 13.39
N PHE A 547 -5.97 12.47 13.42
CA PHE A 547 -4.91 11.89 12.63
C PHE A 547 -4.67 10.42 12.99
N LEU A 548 -4.49 10.12 14.27
CA LEU A 548 -4.25 8.75 14.75
C LEU A 548 -5.48 7.86 14.48
N THR A 549 -6.70 8.33 14.79
CA THR A 549 -7.94 7.60 14.48
C THR A 549 -8.06 7.28 12.98
N ALA A 550 -7.70 8.23 12.11
CA ALA A 550 -7.69 7.98 10.67
C ALA A 550 -6.67 6.92 10.26
N ALA A 551 -5.46 6.97 10.85
CA ALA A 551 -4.41 5.99 10.62
C ALA A 551 -4.82 4.58 11.11
N GLU A 552 -5.38 4.49 12.33
CA GLU A 552 -5.88 3.24 12.92
C GLU A 552 -7.04 2.66 12.12
N ASN A 553 -8.05 3.45 11.77
CA ASN A 553 -9.14 3.03 10.90
C ASN A 553 -8.62 2.50 9.56
N ARG A 554 -7.61 3.18 9.02
CA ARG A 554 -7.00 2.81 7.75
C ARG A 554 -6.28 1.47 7.81
N VAL A 555 -5.47 1.28 8.86
CA VAL A 555 -4.62 0.10 9.02
C VAL A 555 -5.45 -1.10 9.48
N LEU A 556 -6.36 -0.91 10.44
CA LEU A 556 -7.17 -1.98 11.01
C LEU A 556 -8.41 -2.32 10.16
N GLY A 557 -8.77 -1.46 9.20
CA GLY A 557 -9.96 -1.63 8.37
C GLY A 557 -11.27 -1.44 9.13
N LEU A 558 -11.23 -0.68 10.23
CA LEU A 558 -12.38 -0.30 11.05
C LEU A 558 -12.93 1.07 10.63
N ASN A 559 -14.03 1.47 11.22
CA ASN A 559 -14.65 2.78 11.00
C ASN A 559 -15.14 3.37 12.33
N LEU A 560 -14.23 3.46 13.29
CA LEU A 560 -14.51 4.03 14.60
C LEU A 560 -14.39 5.54 14.56
N SER A 561 -15.19 6.23 15.37
CA SER A 561 -15.12 7.68 15.51
C SER A 561 -13.96 8.10 16.41
N GLU A 562 -13.53 7.21 17.35
CA GLU A 562 -12.46 7.45 18.29
C GLU A 562 -11.81 6.14 18.76
N TYR A 563 -10.46 6.14 18.86
CA TYR A 563 -9.68 5.05 19.46
C TYR A 563 -9.13 5.43 20.85
N HIS A 564 -8.97 6.71 21.12
CA HIS A 564 -8.19 7.26 22.26
C HIS A 564 -9.08 7.69 23.43
N THR A 565 -10.14 6.91 23.67
CA THR A 565 -10.99 7.06 24.85
C THR A 565 -10.61 6.02 25.89
N GLY A 566 -10.51 6.43 27.15
CA GLY A 566 -10.31 5.53 28.28
C GLY A 566 -11.60 4.93 28.82
N TYR A 567 -12.78 5.32 28.32
CA TYR A 567 -14.06 4.80 28.80
C TYR A 567 -14.52 3.64 27.94
N ARG A 568 -14.51 2.44 28.49
CA ARG A 568 -14.68 1.21 27.73
C ARG A 568 -15.42 0.15 28.51
N ALA A 569 -16.13 -0.73 27.80
CA ALA A 569 -16.68 -1.96 28.36
C ALA A 569 -16.21 -3.15 27.52
N TYR A 570 -16.03 -4.29 28.19
CA TYR A 570 -15.50 -5.52 27.59
C TYR A 570 -16.34 -6.72 28.00
N SER A 571 -16.57 -7.65 27.05
CA SER A 571 -17.10 -8.97 27.37
C SER A 571 -16.03 -9.88 27.99
N ARG A 572 -16.41 -10.80 28.88
CA ARG A 572 -15.54 -11.85 29.43
C ARG A 572 -14.80 -12.59 28.28
N ARG A 573 -15.55 -13.08 27.30
CA ARG A 573 -14.98 -13.88 26.19
C ARG A 573 -13.87 -13.15 25.43
N PHE A 574 -13.97 -11.83 25.32
CA PHE A 574 -12.94 -11.02 24.69
C PHE A 574 -11.68 -10.97 25.53
N LEU A 575 -11.80 -10.60 26.80
CA LEU A 575 -10.65 -10.50 27.70
C LEU A 575 -9.94 -11.86 27.92
N GLU A 576 -10.68 -12.98 27.92
CA GLU A 576 -10.10 -14.32 28.02
C GLU A 576 -9.42 -14.79 26.73
N ALA A 577 -9.78 -14.23 25.57
CA ALA A 577 -9.25 -14.65 24.28
C ALA A 577 -7.96 -13.91 23.90
N ILE A 578 -7.78 -12.68 24.38
CA ILE A 578 -6.63 -11.86 24.00
C ILE A 578 -5.48 -11.98 25.03
N PRO A 579 -4.21 -11.95 24.57
CA PRO A 579 -3.05 -11.97 25.44
C PRO A 579 -2.75 -10.56 26.01
N PHE A 580 -3.71 -9.93 26.69
CA PHE A 580 -3.56 -8.55 27.15
C PHE A 580 -2.43 -8.37 28.17
N LEU A 581 -1.98 -9.44 28.83
CA LEU A 581 -0.85 -9.41 29.76
C LEU A 581 0.48 -9.11 29.05
N GLU A 582 0.59 -9.45 27.75
CA GLU A 582 1.75 -9.17 26.90
C GLU A 582 1.80 -7.73 26.36
N ASN A 583 0.74 -6.95 26.58
CA ASN A 583 0.67 -5.56 26.12
C ASN A 583 1.60 -4.66 26.95
N SER A 584 1.84 -3.43 26.48
CA SER A 584 2.60 -2.41 27.19
C SER A 584 2.01 -2.09 28.56
N ASN A 585 2.84 -1.62 29.47
CA ASN A 585 2.37 -1.07 30.73
C ASN A 585 2.03 0.44 30.66
N ASP A 586 2.27 1.07 29.49
CA ASP A 586 2.02 2.48 29.24
C ASP A 586 0.70 2.72 28.49
N PHE A 587 0.44 3.97 28.07
CA PHE A 587 -0.81 4.40 27.43
C PHE A 587 -1.13 3.67 26.12
N VAL A 588 -0.14 3.18 25.39
CA VAL A 588 -0.33 2.43 24.13
C VAL A 588 -1.06 1.09 24.36
N PHE A 589 -1.20 0.63 25.61
CA PHE A 589 -2.01 -0.52 25.99
C PHE A 589 -3.40 -0.48 25.36
N ASP A 590 -4.05 0.67 25.40
CA ASP A 590 -5.39 0.88 24.88
C ASP A 590 -5.49 0.66 23.36
N THR A 591 -4.51 1.14 22.61
CA THR A 591 -4.38 0.88 21.17
C THR A 591 -4.11 -0.60 20.89
N GLN A 592 -3.23 -1.23 21.69
CA GLN A 592 -2.90 -2.66 21.52
C GLN A 592 -4.12 -3.57 21.71
N VAL A 593 -4.97 -3.28 22.70
CA VAL A 593 -6.23 -4.01 22.93
C VAL A 593 -7.16 -3.92 21.72
N LEU A 594 -7.30 -2.74 21.08
CA LEU A 594 -8.12 -2.58 19.88
C LEU A 594 -7.50 -3.24 18.64
N ILE A 595 -6.18 -3.24 18.53
CA ILE A 595 -5.47 -3.99 17.49
C ILE A 595 -5.70 -5.50 17.68
N GLN A 596 -5.67 -6.02 18.92
CA GLN A 596 -5.98 -7.41 19.23
C GLN A 596 -7.42 -7.75 18.86
N ALA A 597 -8.39 -6.86 19.17
CA ALA A 597 -9.77 -7.04 18.76
C ALA A 597 -9.92 -7.17 17.24
N ALA A 598 -9.28 -6.28 16.49
CA ALA A 598 -9.27 -6.33 15.02
C ALA A 598 -8.57 -7.58 14.48
N THR A 599 -7.49 -8.04 15.16
CA THR A 599 -6.71 -9.22 14.75
C THR A 599 -7.52 -10.50 14.92
N PHE A 600 -8.24 -10.63 16.02
CA PHE A 600 -9.00 -11.83 16.35
C PHE A 600 -10.46 -11.79 15.91
N GLY A 601 -10.88 -10.70 15.23
CA GLY A 601 -12.21 -10.60 14.62
C GLY A 601 -13.33 -10.25 15.58
N PHE A 602 -13.03 -9.69 16.77
CA PHE A 602 -14.04 -9.25 17.72
C PHE A 602 -14.74 -7.96 17.25
N LYS A 603 -16.01 -7.84 17.60
CA LYS A 603 -16.83 -6.68 17.23
C LYS A 603 -16.58 -5.52 18.22
N ILE A 604 -16.39 -4.33 17.69
CA ILE A 604 -16.23 -3.09 18.45
C ILE A 604 -17.44 -2.19 18.16
N GLY A 605 -18.13 -1.78 19.23
CA GLY A 605 -19.22 -0.81 19.20
C GLY A 605 -18.80 0.53 19.80
N GLU A 606 -19.58 1.57 19.54
CA GLU A 606 -19.39 2.89 20.12
C GLU A 606 -20.72 3.42 20.66
N VAL A 607 -20.67 4.10 21.81
CA VAL A 607 -21.79 4.89 22.34
C VAL A 607 -21.34 6.33 22.57
N PRO A 608 -22.23 7.33 22.47
CA PRO A 608 -21.90 8.71 22.77
C PRO A 608 -21.48 8.88 24.22
N ALA A 609 -20.34 9.55 24.46
CA ALA A 609 -19.85 9.92 25.78
C ALA A 609 -19.56 11.42 25.84
N ILE A 610 -19.83 12.04 26.97
CA ILE A 610 -19.49 13.44 27.23
C ILE A 610 -18.19 13.45 28.03
N GLY A 611 -17.14 14.05 27.47
CA GLY A 611 -15.89 14.31 28.18
C GLY A 611 -15.95 15.65 28.91
N LYS A 612 -15.65 15.68 30.20
CA LYS A 612 -15.52 16.90 30.99
C LYS A 612 -14.03 17.23 31.15
N TYR A 613 -13.57 18.38 30.67
CA TYR A 613 -12.19 18.83 30.84
C TYR A 613 -12.13 19.90 31.95
N HIS A 614 -11.74 19.49 33.15
CA HIS A 614 -11.55 20.39 34.30
C HIS A 614 -10.07 20.70 34.47
N ALA A 615 -9.75 21.85 35.11
CA ALA A 615 -8.37 22.27 35.35
C ALA A 615 -7.55 21.26 36.22
N ASP A 616 -8.26 20.52 37.09
CA ASP A 616 -7.68 19.50 37.95
C ASP A 616 -7.64 18.08 37.30
N ALA A 617 -8.23 17.90 36.15
CA ALA A 617 -8.19 16.61 35.45
C ALA A 617 -6.77 16.33 34.95
N SER A 618 -6.31 15.09 35.09
CA SER A 618 -4.97 14.65 34.68
C SER A 618 -4.78 14.80 33.16
N SER A 619 -4.45 16.00 32.70
CA SER A 619 -4.21 16.21 31.26
C SER A 619 -2.79 15.79 30.91
N VAL A 620 -2.69 14.75 30.10
CA VAL A 620 -1.42 14.28 29.51
C VAL A 620 -0.74 15.45 28.79
N SER A 621 0.53 15.69 29.09
CA SER A 621 1.35 16.78 28.50
C SER A 621 1.51 16.59 26.99
N PHE A 622 1.83 17.66 26.26
CA PHE A 622 2.13 17.60 24.83
C PHE A 622 3.22 16.55 24.51
N ARG A 623 4.31 16.53 25.31
CA ARG A 623 5.40 15.55 25.15
C ARG A 623 4.89 14.10 25.30
N THR A 624 4.12 13.82 26.32
CA THR A 624 3.57 12.47 26.59
C THR A 624 2.58 12.07 25.48
N SER A 625 1.78 13.03 24.99
CA SER A 625 0.86 12.78 23.85
C SER A 625 1.61 12.47 22.57
N THR A 626 2.76 13.11 22.32
CA THR A 626 3.61 12.83 21.15
C THR A 626 4.22 11.43 21.25
N VAL A 627 4.77 11.06 22.43
CA VAL A 627 5.31 9.72 22.66
C VAL A 627 4.22 8.66 22.44
N TYR A 628 3.04 8.85 23.02
CA TYR A 628 1.89 7.97 22.81
C TYR A 628 1.51 7.84 21.32
N GLY A 629 1.51 8.95 20.56
CA GLY A 629 1.23 8.92 19.13
C GLY A 629 2.26 8.10 18.34
N LEU A 630 3.54 8.24 18.66
CA LEU A 630 4.62 7.45 18.04
C LEU A 630 4.51 5.97 18.40
N GLU A 631 4.19 5.65 19.66
CA GLU A 631 3.97 4.27 20.10
C GLU A 631 2.74 3.64 19.43
N THR A 632 1.67 4.41 19.22
CA THR A 632 0.50 4.00 18.45
C THR A 632 0.90 3.63 17.02
N LEU A 633 1.65 4.49 16.33
CA LEU A 633 2.13 4.22 14.98
C LEU A 633 3.08 3.00 14.95
N ALA A 634 3.93 2.84 15.96
CA ALA A 634 4.80 1.68 16.10
C ALA A 634 4.00 0.37 16.34
N ALA A 635 2.93 0.43 17.15
CA ALA A 635 2.04 -0.71 17.35
C ALA A 635 1.30 -1.09 16.06
N LEU A 636 0.84 -0.11 15.28
CA LEU A 636 0.27 -0.33 13.96
C LEU A 636 1.30 -0.94 12.99
N ALA A 637 2.53 -0.44 12.98
CA ALA A 637 3.60 -1.02 12.17
C ALA A 637 3.88 -2.49 12.54
N ARG A 638 3.93 -2.82 13.84
CA ARG A 638 4.07 -4.21 14.31
C ARG A 638 2.90 -5.10 13.88
N TYR A 639 1.66 -4.58 13.93
CA TYR A 639 0.50 -5.28 13.41
C TYR A 639 0.65 -5.54 11.90
N VAL A 640 1.12 -4.56 11.13
CA VAL A 640 1.40 -4.71 9.71
C VAL A 640 2.43 -5.84 9.48
N VAL A 641 3.52 -5.82 10.21
CA VAL A 641 4.58 -6.84 10.15
C VAL A 641 4.05 -8.23 10.55
N HIS A 642 3.23 -8.32 11.60
CA HIS A 642 2.56 -9.56 11.99
C HIS A 642 1.68 -10.11 10.86
N ARG A 643 0.88 -9.26 10.23
CA ARG A 643 0.03 -9.62 9.09
C ARG A 643 0.84 -10.02 7.85
N ALA A 644 2.06 -9.54 7.74
CA ALA A 644 3.01 -9.93 6.68
C ALA A 644 3.65 -11.32 6.90
N GLY A 645 3.33 -12.01 8.02
CA GLY A 645 3.79 -13.36 8.31
C GLY A 645 4.97 -13.43 9.29
N PHE A 646 5.31 -12.32 9.95
CA PHE A 646 6.29 -12.29 11.06
C PHE A 646 5.52 -12.24 12.39
N PRO A 647 5.31 -13.37 13.08
CA PRO A 647 4.45 -13.44 14.25
C PRO A 647 4.98 -12.56 15.38
N SER A 648 4.07 -11.84 16.02
CA SER A 648 4.33 -11.02 17.21
C SER A 648 3.61 -11.66 18.41
N PRO A 649 4.27 -11.90 19.57
CA PRO A 649 3.68 -12.61 20.70
C PRO A 649 2.33 -12.04 21.15
N TRP A 650 2.24 -10.73 21.30
CA TRP A 650 1.01 -10.05 21.74
C TRP A 650 -0.14 -10.04 20.71
N LEU A 651 0.10 -10.57 19.48
CA LEU A 651 -0.91 -10.76 18.43
C LEU A 651 -1.17 -12.25 18.13
N THR A 652 -0.71 -13.15 18.98
CA THR A 652 -1.07 -14.57 18.95
C THR A 652 -2.16 -14.84 20.02
N PRO A 653 -3.13 -15.72 19.77
CA PRO A 653 -4.17 -16.03 20.77
C PRO A 653 -3.58 -16.44 22.10
N ALA A 654 -4.24 -16.07 23.19
CA ALA A 654 -3.85 -16.45 24.54
C ALA A 654 -3.66 -17.97 24.66
N SER A 655 -2.50 -18.39 25.14
CA SER A 655 -2.16 -19.80 25.34
C SER A 655 -2.95 -20.41 26.50
N ALA A 656 -2.95 -21.73 26.61
CA ALA A 656 -3.54 -22.42 27.78
C ALA A 656 -2.86 -21.98 29.11
N ALA A 657 -1.55 -21.66 29.05
CA ALA A 657 -0.82 -21.13 30.21
C ALA A 657 -1.28 -19.71 30.57
N ASP A 658 -1.55 -18.85 29.61
CA ASP A 658 -2.10 -17.50 29.86
C ASP A 658 -3.47 -17.58 30.48
N LYS A 659 -4.33 -18.47 30.00
CA LYS A 659 -5.67 -18.71 30.59
C LYS A 659 -5.58 -19.25 31.99
N GLN A 660 -4.61 -20.10 32.30
CA GLN A 660 -4.37 -20.62 33.64
C GLN A 660 -3.84 -19.52 34.57
N ALA A 661 -2.98 -18.61 34.08
CA ALA A 661 -2.51 -17.46 34.87
C ALA A 661 -3.65 -16.48 35.22
N LEU A 662 -4.69 -16.39 34.39
CA LEU A 662 -5.90 -15.62 34.65
C LEU A 662 -6.77 -16.31 35.76
N SER A 663 -6.75 -17.65 35.84
CA SER A 663 -7.54 -18.44 36.85
C SER A 663 -6.86 -18.57 38.20
N ILE A 664 -5.54 -18.51 38.31
CA ILE A 664 -4.78 -18.65 39.57
C ILE A 664 -5.05 -17.47 40.53
N GLY A 665 -5.61 -16.37 40.07
CA GLY A 665 -6.10 -15.28 40.91
C GLY A 665 -7.24 -15.68 41.86
N GLN A 666 -7.88 -16.84 41.68
CA GLN A 666 -8.98 -17.32 42.52
C GLN A 666 -8.53 -17.90 43.90
N VAL A 667 -7.25 -18.27 44.07
CA VAL A 667 -6.79 -19.01 45.25
C VAL A 667 -6.21 -18.10 46.34
N ALA A 668 -5.93 -16.83 46.07
CA ALA A 668 -5.27 -15.93 47.04
C ALA A 668 -6.22 -15.09 47.93
N HIS A 669 -7.52 -15.28 47.87
CA HIS A 669 -8.52 -14.47 48.62
C HIS A 669 -9.00 -15.07 49.94
N HIS A 670 -8.42 -16.18 50.44
CA HIS A 670 -8.72 -16.72 51.75
C HIS A 670 -7.47 -16.82 52.60
N SER A 671 -6.93 -15.72 53.05
CA SER A 671 -6.17 -15.57 54.32
C SER A 671 -5.39 -14.26 54.28
N ASN A 672 -5.91 -13.26 54.93
CA ASN A 672 -5.22 -12.29 55.79
C ASN A 672 -6.07 -11.03 55.98
N VAL A 673 -7.02 -11.15 56.93
CA VAL A 673 -7.47 -10.03 57.76
C VAL A 673 -7.18 -10.45 59.22
N PRO A 674 -6.31 -9.73 59.94
CA PRO A 674 -6.54 -9.56 61.38
C PRO A 674 -7.44 -8.35 61.62
#